data_5e403f61f2285b9ac9578133bc04436d
#
_entry.id   5e403f61f2285b9ac9578133bc04436d
#
_cell.length_a   1.000
_cell.length_b   1.000
_cell.length_c   1.000
_cell.angle_alpha   90.00
_cell.angle_beta   90.00
_cell.angle_gamma   90.00
#
_symmetry.space_group_name_H-M   'P 1'
#
loop_
_entity.id
_entity.type
_entity.pdbx_description
1 polymer ?
#
loop_
_entity_poly.entity_id
_entity_poly.type
_entity_poly.pdbx_seq_one_letter_code
_entity_poly.pdbx_strand_id
1 'polypeptide(L)'
;MIKKLSLISLFTLLPASYYYAQTTVFAYIKGQDGKPVERAEVDLEQSVDDVTADKIGYFQFVDLKPGHYLITVTKPNFESKVLEFDVTADEKRKDLGVIVLDNSLGTDAGVVVIDDSATDTEDGGSAMQPTVGLLSSGRDAFQNVSAFELGAYWFRPRGVDNRFEDVMFNGVSMSKNDDGRIDFNNWGGLNDVTRYPYENVDNITPSEYAFGNLGGVAYYNTRASSYRKQTSLAYSFTNRSYLHRAIATYSSGMSKSGWAFTFSGSRRWGDNAIIDGVYQDAYAYFASVEKKFSERHSINFTGFGSPTYRASNSPNTQEVYDIMGKDYNSYWGWQDGEKRNSRIRKVFEPMFMLTDYLKIGKNSNWINTVSYQIGSDARSRLDWFHAADPNPTYYRKLPSFGNYTADEFRAQSQIDWNSLYSANYLNNQNMDGSQRGAVYTIVEDVNRDKTFNFASHFDTRLKENWKLNINFNYQNLRSDNFRRVKDLLGANFAYNLNAFNNDVQYNTDDANTEVRVGDRTQYSYELLKDHYSLNVSSEVDFNKFNVVASIFSSYSQSQREGDYRSGIIAFKDNSKGKSKVYDALDAGIKGKITYKINGKNFIVYNGAFFSLAPTLNELYINPRAVDYLTPGVKNQVINSNDLSYIMRGQVLKLRLSAYYTTISNSTEISRYYAAVSNETGSVNTLINEAMTGVDKRYMGAELGFDVKITPTLNATGVASVGEYKYTNTPQVYSFDDLNNFRSYGSANIKDYKVAGTPQKAFSLGLKYNSPKYWWVGASANYLMDQYLDFSALNKTAAMYTNPLTNDPYEGVTPEIIQQLTRQTKFDDQFMLNANAGKSFLIGKYRMGISVSVNNILNNRNYVTGGFEQGRAANFPQVLEESQRQTPYFGPKLWYDRGTTFFTNVYLRF
;
A
#
# COMPACT_ATOMS: atom_id res chain seq x y z
N MET A 1 51.46 -2.94 15.68
CA MET A 1 52.14 -1.73 15.08
C MET A 1 51.12 -0.91 14.37
N ILE A 2 50.77 0.18 14.98
CA ILE A 2 49.68 1.12 14.64
C ILE A 2 50.15 2.01 13.51
N LYS A 3 49.35 2.14 12.44
CA LYS A 3 49.45 3.33 11.58
C LYS A 3 48.12 4.04 11.61
N LYS A 4 48.14 5.20 12.31
CA LYS A 4 47.12 6.24 12.25
C LYS A 4 47.10 6.78 10.83
N LEU A 5 45.92 6.79 10.19
CA LEU A 5 45.66 7.60 9.00
C LEU A 5 44.99 8.89 9.47
N SER A 6 45.69 9.97 9.32
CA SER A 6 45.27 11.34 9.55
C SER A 6 44.32 11.78 8.46
N LEU A 7 43.06 12.01 8.80
CA LEU A 7 42.01 12.57 7.94
C LEU A 7 41.78 14.05 8.31
N ILE A 8 42.83 14.87 8.27
CA ILE A 8 42.78 16.33 8.49
C ILE A 8 43.75 16.97 7.49
N SER A 9 43.30 17.19 6.28
CA SER A 9 43.85 18.19 5.38
C SER A 9 43.10 18.29 4.06
N LEU A 10 41.80 18.65 4.13
CA LEU A 10 41.06 19.09 2.94
C LEU A 10 40.12 20.28 3.25
N PHE A 11 40.54 21.18 4.10
CA PHE A 11 39.75 22.38 4.46
C PHE A 11 40.56 23.68 4.42
N THR A 12 41.48 23.84 3.48
CA THR A 12 42.16 25.12 3.25
C THR A 12 42.35 25.42 1.77
N LEU A 13 41.23 25.70 1.09
CA LEU A 13 41.20 26.50 -0.12
C LEU A 13 39.83 27.17 -0.21
N LEU A 14 39.59 28.15 0.62
CA LEU A 14 38.50 29.12 0.43
C LEU A 14 38.99 30.20 -0.52
N PRO A 15 38.39 30.36 -1.70
CA PRO A 15 38.54 31.58 -2.46
C PRO A 15 37.83 32.71 -1.72
N ALA A 16 38.46 33.87 -1.65
CA ALA A 16 37.89 35.11 -1.12
C ALA A 16 36.56 35.40 -1.81
N SER A 17 35.44 35.16 -1.09
CA SER A 17 34.11 35.47 -1.58
C SER A 17 33.87 36.97 -1.48
N TYR A 18 33.61 37.60 -2.60
CA TYR A 18 33.03 38.93 -2.64
C TYR A 18 31.67 38.89 -1.93
N TYR A 19 31.51 39.60 -0.83
CA TYR A 19 30.24 39.82 -0.14
C TYR A 19 29.34 40.67 -1.01
N TYR A 20 28.43 40.08 -1.77
CA TYR A 20 27.27 40.79 -2.27
C TYR A 20 26.26 40.93 -1.14
N ALA A 21 25.65 42.09 -1.00
CA ALA A 21 24.51 42.26 -0.08
C ALA A 21 23.44 41.28 -0.47
N GLN A 22 23.09 40.38 0.47
CA GLN A 22 22.03 39.38 0.30
C GLN A 22 20.71 40.01 0.75
N THR A 23 19.70 39.94 -0.10
CA THR A 23 18.38 40.54 0.16
C THR A 23 17.39 39.48 0.68
N THR A 24 16.67 39.80 1.76
CA THR A 24 15.53 39.03 2.20
C THR A 24 14.25 39.58 1.57
N VAL A 25 13.56 38.78 0.77
CA VAL A 25 12.28 39.12 0.13
C VAL A 25 11.18 38.42 0.86
N PHE A 26 10.09 39.13 1.22
CA PHE A 26 8.97 38.57 1.95
C PHE A 26 7.64 39.16 1.51
N ALA A 27 6.55 38.45 1.81
CA ALA A 27 5.19 38.92 1.61
C ALA A 27 4.20 38.22 2.54
N TYR A 28 2.96 38.70 2.52
CA TYR A 28 1.84 38.11 3.21
C TYR A 28 0.81 37.61 2.18
N ILE A 29 0.40 36.36 2.27
CA ILE A 29 -0.64 35.79 1.41
C ILE A 29 -1.98 35.82 2.12
N LYS A 30 -2.98 36.43 1.48
CA LYS A 30 -4.34 36.51 1.98
C LYS A 30 -5.34 36.05 0.94
N GLY A 31 -6.48 35.52 1.37
CA GLY A 31 -7.62 35.29 0.50
C GLY A 31 -8.41 36.60 0.23
N GLN A 32 -9.36 36.56 -0.70
CA GLN A 32 -10.28 37.67 -0.97
C GLN A 32 -11.06 38.12 0.28
N ASP A 33 -11.24 37.24 1.26
CA ASP A 33 -11.87 37.51 2.55
C ASP A 33 -10.94 38.22 3.54
N GLY A 34 -9.73 38.61 3.11
CA GLY A 34 -8.73 39.29 3.90
C GLY A 34 -8.02 38.42 4.94
N LYS A 35 -8.36 37.12 5.04
CA LYS A 35 -7.73 36.20 5.99
C LYS A 35 -6.43 35.65 5.47
N PRO A 36 -5.47 35.35 6.36
CA PRO A 36 -4.23 34.68 5.96
C PRO A 36 -4.50 33.35 5.27
N VAL A 37 -3.74 33.07 4.22
CA VAL A 37 -3.71 31.77 3.57
C VAL A 37 -2.49 31.01 4.06
N GLU A 38 -2.67 30.29 5.16
CA GLU A 38 -1.65 29.41 5.72
C GLU A 38 -1.29 28.31 4.74
N ARG A 39 -0.01 27.93 4.67
CA ARG A 39 0.51 26.84 3.80
C ARG A 39 0.23 27.07 2.31
N ALA A 40 0.12 28.30 1.89
CA ALA A 40 0.27 28.58 0.47
C ALA A 40 1.72 28.29 0.10
N GLU A 41 1.90 27.61 -0.97
CA GLU A 41 3.20 27.27 -1.50
C GLU A 41 3.68 28.41 -2.37
N VAL A 42 4.90 28.79 -2.15
CA VAL A 42 5.55 29.87 -2.90
C VAL A 42 6.77 29.28 -3.57
N ASP A 43 6.62 29.02 -4.85
CA ASP A 43 7.65 28.50 -5.70
C ASP A 43 8.45 29.68 -6.29
N LEU A 44 9.71 29.78 -5.93
CA LEU A 44 10.64 30.71 -6.54
C LEU A 44 11.27 30.01 -7.74
N GLU A 45 11.15 30.59 -8.94
CA GLU A 45 11.66 29.96 -10.17
C GLU A 45 13.16 29.58 -10.08
N GLN A 46 13.90 30.22 -9.18
CA GLN A 46 15.31 29.97 -8.91
C GLN A 46 15.59 29.00 -7.76
N SER A 47 14.57 28.39 -7.17
CA SER A 47 14.71 27.41 -6.08
C SER A 47 14.09 26.06 -6.44
N VAL A 48 14.62 24.99 -5.89
CA VAL A 48 14.02 23.64 -5.99
C VAL A 48 13.06 23.40 -4.84
N ASP A 49 13.38 23.94 -3.67
CA ASP A 49 12.59 23.77 -2.49
C ASP A 49 11.59 24.93 -2.37
N ASP A 50 10.31 24.58 -2.29
CA ASP A 50 9.23 25.53 -2.15
C ASP A 50 9.22 26.09 -0.73
N VAL A 51 8.94 27.38 -0.59
CA VAL A 51 8.66 28.01 0.70
C VAL A 51 7.16 27.96 0.94
N THR A 52 6.75 27.59 2.14
CA THR A 52 5.34 27.62 2.53
C THR A 52 5.03 28.81 3.43
N ALA A 53 3.88 29.44 3.18
CA ALA A 53 3.39 30.50 4.03
C ALA A 53 3.02 29.97 5.42
N ASP A 54 3.38 30.71 6.45
CA ASP A 54 3.05 30.40 7.84
C ASP A 54 1.57 30.69 8.19
N LYS A 55 1.22 30.57 9.47
CA LYS A 55 -0.16 30.76 9.98
C LYS A 55 -0.75 32.15 9.76
N ILE A 56 0.10 33.18 9.58
CA ILE A 56 -0.34 34.52 9.25
C ILE A 56 -0.22 34.82 7.75
N GLY A 57 0.05 33.79 6.95
CA GLY A 57 0.25 33.91 5.52
C GLY A 57 1.61 34.47 5.13
N TYR A 58 2.53 34.60 6.08
CA TYR A 58 3.86 35.14 5.83
C TYR A 58 4.79 34.10 5.24
N PHE A 59 5.55 34.48 4.23
CA PHE A 59 6.69 33.73 3.69
C PHE A 59 7.86 34.65 3.46
N GLN A 60 9.07 34.07 3.37
CA GLN A 60 10.27 34.80 3.01
C GLN A 60 11.26 33.90 2.25
N PHE A 61 11.97 34.55 1.32
CA PHE A 61 13.19 34.03 0.74
C PHE A 61 14.36 34.85 1.27
N VAL A 62 15.38 34.16 1.76
CA VAL A 62 16.59 34.78 2.27
C VAL A 62 17.71 34.65 1.27
N ASP A 63 18.70 35.58 1.33
CA ASP A 63 19.93 35.50 0.56
C ASP A 63 19.78 35.58 -0.98
N LEU A 64 18.70 36.25 -1.44
CA LEU A 64 18.55 36.51 -2.86
C LEU A 64 19.61 37.54 -3.34
N LYS A 65 20.22 37.23 -4.49
CA LYS A 65 21.17 38.13 -5.16
C LYS A 65 20.42 39.19 -5.97
N PRO A 66 21.09 40.29 -6.33
CA PRO A 66 20.53 41.21 -7.31
C PRO A 66 20.18 40.49 -8.61
N GLY A 67 18.92 40.69 -9.07
CA GLY A 67 18.41 40.00 -10.25
C GLY A 67 16.89 40.10 -10.40
N HIS A 68 16.39 39.63 -11.51
CA HIS A 68 14.95 39.53 -11.78
C HIS A 68 14.45 38.17 -11.32
N TYR A 69 13.33 38.17 -10.56
CA TYR A 69 12.77 36.95 -9.96
C TYR A 69 11.32 36.81 -10.28
N LEU A 70 10.87 35.55 -10.33
CA LEU A 70 9.49 35.19 -10.52
C LEU A 70 9.08 34.22 -9.42
N ILE A 71 8.00 34.50 -8.71
CA ILE A 71 7.38 33.59 -7.78
C ILE A 71 6.02 33.15 -8.27
N THR A 72 5.72 31.89 -8.05
CA THR A 72 4.39 31.31 -8.27
C THR A 72 3.80 30.92 -6.91
N VAL A 73 2.71 31.54 -6.53
CA VAL A 73 2.00 31.21 -5.29
C VAL A 73 0.87 30.27 -5.62
N THR A 74 0.90 29.09 -5.00
CA THR A 74 -0.14 28.06 -5.19
C THR A 74 -0.73 27.64 -3.87
N LYS A 75 -2.01 27.34 -3.89
CA LYS A 75 -2.73 26.74 -2.77
C LYS A 75 -3.93 25.97 -3.29
N PRO A 76 -4.20 24.75 -2.81
CA PRO A 76 -5.45 24.05 -3.14
C PRO A 76 -6.67 24.93 -2.87
N ASN A 77 -7.59 24.98 -3.83
CA ASN A 77 -8.80 25.83 -3.85
C ASN A 77 -8.58 27.33 -4.05
N PHE A 78 -7.39 27.75 -4.46
CA PHE A 78 -7.10 29.10 -4.90
C PHE A 78 -6.51 29.11 -6.31
N GLU A 79 -6.73 30.16 -7.07
CA GLU A 79 -6.03 30.35 -8.33
C GLU A 79 -4.55 30.63 -8.09
N SER A 80 -3.69 29.99 -8.86
CA SER A 80 -2.26 30.23 -8.78
C SER A 80 -1.96 31.64 -9.22
N LYS A 81 -1.14 32.37 -8.46
CA LYS A 81 -0.74 33.74 -8.77
C LYS A 81 0.75 33.81 -9.02
N VAL A 82 1.10 34.46 -10.12
CA VAL A 82 2.49 34.68 -10.51
C VAL A 82 2.83 36.13 -10.29
N LEU A 83 3.96 36.41 -9.64
CA LEU A 83 4.49 37.76 -9.43
C LEU A 83 5.95 37.84 -9.88
N GLU A 84 6.26 38.93 -10.55
CA GLU A 84 7.61 39.27 -10.94
C GLU A 84 8.13 40.40 -10.07
N PHE A 85 9.40 40.35 -9.69
CA PHE A 85 10.03 41.41 -8.93
C PHE A 85 11.56 41.45 -9.18
N ASP A 86 12.13 42.64 -9.03
CA ASP A 86 13.55 42.85 -9.14
C ASP A 86 14.18 43.03 -7.76
N VAL A 87 15.34 42.44 -7.52
CA VAL A 87 16.16 42.67 -6.33
C VAL A 87 17.38 43.51 -6.76
N THR A 88 17.59 44.63 -6.10
CA THR A 88 18.73 45.52 -6.36
C THR A 88 19.86 45.29 -5.34
N ALA A 89 21.07 45.69 -5.68
CA ALA A 89 22.28 45.40 -4.87
C ALA A 89 22.32 46.13 -3.52
N ASP A 90 21.59 47.20 -3.38
CA ASP A 90 21.50 48.07 -2.21
C ASP A 90 20.31 47.69 -1.28
N GLU A 91 19.42 46.81 -1.70
CA GLU A 91 18.22 46.43 -0.97
C GLU A 91 18.53 45.26 -0.05
N LYS A 92 18.56 45.46 1.27
CA LYS A 92 18.76 44.39 2.26
C LYS A 92 17.45 43.63 2.57
N ARG A 93 16.33 44.28 2.32
CA ARG A 93 15.03 43.71 2.62
C ARG A 93 13.98 44.28 1.67
N LYS A 94 13.21 43.38 1.02
CA LYS A 94 12.18 43.76 0.06
C LYS A 94 10.83 43.19 0.50
N ASP A 95 9.85 44.06 0.67
CA ASP A 95 8.48 43.72 0.97
C ASP A 95 7.66 43.68 -0.33
N LEU A 96 7.13 42.54 -0.72
CA LEU A 96 6.21 42.41 -1.86
C LEU A 96 4.76 42.74 -1.48
N GLY A 97 4.51 43.11 -0.21
CA GLY A 97 3.20 43.51 0.30
C GLY A 97 2.27 42.32 0.54
N VAL A 98 1.00 42.51 0.21
CA VAL A 98 -0.03 41.49 0.37
C VAL A 98 -0.36 40.87 -0.99
N ILE A 99 -0.12 39.59 -1.12
CA ILE A 99 -0.52 38.81 -2.27
C ILE A 99 -1.92 38.26 -2.00
N VAL A 100 -2.92 38.71 -2.74
CA VAL A 100 -4.27 38.22 -2.60
C VAL A 100 -4.48 37.08 -3.58
N LEU A 101 -4.78 35.89 -3.05
CA LEU A 101 -5.19 34.73 -3.84
C LEU A 101 -6.70 34.74 -4.04
N ASP A 102 -7.08 34.64 -5.29
CA ASP A 102 -8.46 34.45 -5.69
C ASP A 102 -8.88 33.01 -5.43
N ASN A 103 -10.11 32.82 -4.97
CA ASN A 103 -10.65 31.49 -4.78
C ASN A 103 -10.75 30.79 -6.15
N SER A 104 -9.94 29.77 -6.38
CA SER A 104 -10.09 28.94 -7.57
C SER A 104 -11.47 28.30 -7.56
N LEU A 105 -12.19 28.41 -8.67
CA LEU A 105 -13.31 27.53 -8.99
C LEU A 105 -12.80 26.14 -9.38
N GLY A 106 -11.61 25.84 -8.92
CA GLY A 106 -10.68 24.80 -9.22
C GLY A 106 -11.27 23.56 -9.83
N THR A 107 -10.67 23.21 -10.91
CA THR A 107 -10.71 21.85 -11.43
C THR A 107 -10.25 20.91 -10.32
N ASP A 108 -11.17 20.38 -9.51
CA ASP A 108 -10.93 19.22 -8.68
C ASP A 108 -10.70 18.02 -9.63
N ALA A 109 -9.59 18.05 -10.34
CA ALA A 109 -9.12 16.96 -11.16
C ALA A 109 -8.63 15.88 -10.19
N GLY A 110 -9.26 14.75 -10.24
CA GLY A 110 -8.80 13.57 -9.55
C GLY A 110 -9.52 13.32 -8.21
N VAL A 111 -10.76 12.92 -8.27
CA VAL A 111 -11.31 12.09 -7.21
C VAL A 111 -10.72 10.70 -7.40
N VAL A 112 -9.78 10.33 -6.54
CA VAL A 112 -9.22 9.00 -6.53
C VAL A 112 -10.21 8.07 -5.85
N VAL A 113 -10.59 7.04 -6.56
CA VAL A 113 -11.30 5.91 -5.98
C VAL A 113 -10.25 4.95 -5.43
N ILE A 114 -10.26 4.72 -4.14
CA ILE A 114 -9.50 3.67 -3.52
C ILE A 114 -10.17 2.35 -3.93
N ASP A 115 -9.50 1.57 -4.74
CA ASP A 115 -9.96 0.23 -5.09
C ASP A 115 -9.25 -0.78 -4.17
N ASP A 116 -9.95 -1.24 -3.15
CA ASP A 116 -9.45 -2.19 -2.15
C ASP A 116 -9.63 -3.66 -2.60
N SER A 117 -10.06 -3.89 -3.84
CA SER A 117 -10.49 -5.23 -4.28
C SER A 117 -9.36 -6.27 -4.42
N ALA A 118 -8.11 -5.83 -4.40
CA ALA A 118 -6.96 -6.71 -4.65
C ALA A 118 -6.32 -7.33 -3.39
N THR A 119 -6.88 -7.10 -2.19
CA THR A 119 -6.21 -7.46 -0.94
C THR A 119 -6.53 -8.84 -0.38
N ASP A 120 -7.43 -9.61 -1.00
CA ASP A 120 -7.88 -10.88 -0.46
C ASP A 120 -7.27 -12.06 -1.22
N THR A 121 -6.01 -12.38 -0.97
CA THR A 121 -5.37 -13.57 -1.50
C THR A 121 -4.86 -14.47 -0.37
N GLU A 122 -5.75 -15.31 0.18
CA GLU A 122 -5.32 -16.41 1.04
C GLU A 122 -4.80 -17.63 0.26
N ASP A 123 -5.02 -17.71 -1.04
CA ASP A 123 -4.65 -18.84 -1.87
C ASP A 123 -3.31 -18.66 -2.61
N GLY A 124 -2.30 -18.06 -1.94
CA GLY A 124 -0.91 -18.15 -2.40
C GLY A 124 -0.41 -17.10 -3.38
N GLY A 125 -1.21 -16.07 -3.67
CA GLY A 125 -0.73 -14.92 -4.45
C GLY A 125 -0.07 -13.88 -3.57
N SER A 126 1.00 -13.24 -4.06
CA SER A 126 1.49 -12.03 -3.43
C SER A 126 0.35 -11.00 -3.41
N ALA A 127 0.03 -10.47 -2.23
CA ALA A 127 -1.04 -9.48 -2.10
C ALA A 127 -0.66 -8.21 -2.88
N MET A 128 -1.19 -8.06 -4.09
CA MET A 128 -0.98 -6.86 -4.90
C MET A 128 -2.01 -5.82 -4.49
N GLN A 129 -1.55 -4.82 -3.74
CA GLN A 129 -2.36 -3.64 -3.46
C GLN A 129 -2.02 -2.55 -4.46
N PRO A 130 -3.03 -1.94 -5.13
CA PRO A 130 -2.77 -0.72 -5.87
C PRO A 130 -2.42 0.39 -4.88
N THR A 131 -1.35 1.12 -5.17
CA THR A 131 -1.03 2.33 -4.42
C THR A 131 -2.14 3.35 -4.64
N VAL A 132 -2.62 3.96 -3.57
CA VAL A 132 -3.64 5.01 -3.67
C VAL A 132 -3.05 6.21 -4.38
N GLY A 133 -3.62 6.61 -5.51
CA GLY A 133 -3.10 7.71 -6.33
C GLY A 133 -2.91 9.03 -5.56
N LEU A 134 -3.72 9.31 -4.54
CA LEU A 134 -3.56 10.49 -3.68
C LEU A 134 -2.28 10.47 -2.86
N LEU A 135 -1.79 9.30 -2.46
CA LEU A 135 -0.57 9.16 -1.66
C LEU A 135 0.68 9.26 -2.53
N SER A 136 0.61 8.70 -3.74
CA SER A 136 1.71 8.74 -4.70
C SER A 136 1.75 10.02 -5.51
N SER A 137 0.68 10.85 -5.48
CA SER A 137 0.64 12.10 -6.23
C SER A 137 1.51 13.16 -5.58
N GLY A 138 2.57 13.53 -6.26
CA GLY A 138 3.42 14.66 -5.93
C GLY A 138 3.08 15.89 -6.77
N ARG A 139 3.85 16.96 -6.60
CA ARG A 139 3.81 18.16 -7.47
C ARG A 139 4.54 17.96 -8.76
N ASP A 140 5.29 16.90 -8.84
CA ASP A 140 6.06 16.49 -10.00
C ASP A 140 5.13 15.88 -11.07
N ALA A 141 5.36 16.24 -12.33
CA ALA A 141 4.52 15.78 -13.43
C ALA A 141 4.55 14.25 -13.56
N PHE A 142 5.72 13.61 -13.32
CA PHE A 142 5.85 12.15 -13.38
C PHE A 142 5.00 11.50 -12.29
N GLN A 143 5.15 11.91 -11.03
CA GLN A 143 4.44 11.30 -9.91
C GLN A 143 2.93 11.50 -10.02
N ASN A 144 2.50 12.69 -10.41
CA ASN A 144 1.08 12.97 -10.56
C ASN A 144 0.41 12.09 -11.62
N VAL A 145 1.00 12.03 -12.83
CA VAL A 145 0.46 11.21 -13.93
C VAL A 145 0.57 9.72 -13.59
N SER A 146 1.69 9.27 -13.01
CA SER A 146 1.87 7.87 -12.58
C SER A 146 0.82 7.46 -11.56
N ALA A 147 0.51 8.32 -10.59
CA ALA A 147 -0.45 8.03 -9.55
C ALA A 147 -1.89 7.92 -10.09
N PHE A 148 -2.32 8.86 -10.94
CA PHE A 148 -3.71 8.98 -11.36
C PHE A 148 -4.06 8.24 -12.64
N GLU A 149 -3.14 8.17 -13.60
CA GLU A 149 -3.39 7.52 -14.90
C GLU A 149 -2.88 6.09 -14.93
N LEU A 150 -1.62 5.86 -14.53
CA LEU A 150 -1.00 4.53 -14.58
C LEU A 150 -1.30 3.69 -13.34
N GLY A 151 -1.46 4.31 -12.16
CA GLY A 151 -1.80 3.63 -10.92
C GLY A 151 -3.16 2.91 -10.99
N ALA A 152 -4.09 3.39 -11.81
CA ALA A 152 -5.35 2.72 -12.10
C ALA A 152 -5.15 1.32 -12.72
N TYR A 153 -3.99 1.04 -13.27
CA TYR A 153 -3.60 -0.21 -13.93
C TYR A 153 -2.44 -0.91 -13.21
N TRP A 154 -2.36 -0.79 -11.89
CA TRP A 154 -1.35 -1.44 -11.03
C TRP A 154 0.11 -1.09 -11.36
N PHE A 155 0.36 -0.02 -12.10
CA PHE A 155 1.71 0.47 -12.27
C PHE A 155 2.24 1.01 -10.94
N ARG A 156 3.42 0.55 -10.56
CA ARG A 156 4.16 1.03 -9.37
C ARG A 156 5.43 1.73 -9.84
N PRO A 157 5.63 3.00 -9.50
CA PRO A 157 6.88 3.68 -9.80
C PRO A 157 8.08 2.86 -9.32
N ARG A 158 9.06 2.68 -10.20
CA ARG A 158 10.27 1.88 -9.93
C ARG A 158 10.03 0.42 -9.52
N GLY A 159 8.84 -0.11 -9.69
CA GLY A 159 8.48 -1.48 -9.29
C GLY A 159 8.42 -1.72 -7.79
N VAL A 160 8.47 -0.68 -6.97
CA VAL A 160 8.51 -0.78 -5.51
C VAL A 160 7.15 -1.19 -4.95
N ASP A 161 7.15 -2.18 -4.04
CA ASP A 161 5.93 -2.62 -3.34
C ASP A 161 5.49 -1.57 -2.30
N ASN A 162 4.18 -1.44 -2.05
CA ASN A 162 3.62 -0.47 -1.11
C ASN A 162 4.01 -0.72 0.36
N ARG A 163 4.56 -1.88 0.70
CA ARG A 163 5.17 -2.13 2.01
C ARG A 163 6.40 -1.26 2.28
N PHE A 164 6.95 -0.65 1.24
CA PHE A 164 8.06 0.28 1.33
C PHE A 164 7.63 1.76 1.29
N GLU A 165 6.33 2.05 1.32
CA GLU A 165 5.79 3.39 1.50
C GLU A 165 5.54 3.67 2.98
N ASP A 166 5.77 4.91 3.42
CA ASP A 166 5.46 5.34 4.77
C ASP A 166 4.35 6.39 4.74
N VAL A 167 3.22 6.07 5.37
CA VAL A 167 2.14 7.03 5.63
C VAL A 167 2.09 7.32 7.11
N MET A 168 2.15 8.60 7.45
CA MET A 168 2.18 9.03 8.85
C MET A 168 1.06 10.03 9.14
N PHE A 169 0.39 9.82 10.27
CA PHE A 169 -0.54 10.79 10.84
C PHE A 169 0.05 11.37 12.13
N ASN A 170 0.34 12.67 12.14
CA ASN A 170 0.98 13.37 13.27
C ASN A 170 2.25 12.65 13.79
N GLY A 171 3.03 12.02 12.91
CA GLY A 171 4.26 11.30 13.26
C GLY A 171 4.08 9.82 13.60
N VAL A 172 2.85 9.32 13.67
CA VAL A 172 2.55 7.90 13.90
C VAL A 172 2.44 7.18 12.55
N SER A 173 3.19 6.10 12.39
CA SER A 173 3.15 5.26 11.18
C SER A 173 1.84 4.49 11.09
N MET A 174 1.30 4.40 9.86
CA MET A 174 0.09 3.67 9.53
C MET A 174 0.37 2.29 8.91
N SER A 175 1.63 1.89 8.84
CA SER A 175 2.02 0.56 8.35
C SER A 175 1.61 -0.53 9.35
N LYS A 176 1.06 -1.62 8.83
CA LYS A 176 0.76 -2.81 9.63
C LYS A 176 2.06 -3.49 10.10
N ASN A 177 2.05 -4.02 11.30
CA ASN A 177 3.23 -4.67 11.87
C ASN A 177 3.44 -6.11 11.39
N ASP A 178 2.41 -6.75 10.89
CA ASP A 178 2.45 -8.13 10.41
C ASP A 178 3.17 -8.26 9.07
N ASP A 179 2.89 -7.37 8.10
CA ASP A 179 3.45 -7.44 6.73
C ASP A 179 4.12 -6.15 6.24
N GLY A 180 4.10 -5.09 7.05
CA GLY A 180 4.68 -3.77 6.72
C GLY A 180 3.83 -2.92 5.78
N ARG A 181 2.68 -3.42 5.28
CA ARG A 181 1.83 -2.71 4.34
C ARG A 181 0.91 -1.72 5.02
N ILE A 182 0.50 -0.73 4.25
CA ILE A 182 -0.47 0.27 4.68
C ILE A 182 -1.88 -0.26 4.40
N ASP A 183 -2.71 -0.38 5.43
CA ASP A 183 -4.14 -0.70 5.24
C ASP A 183 -4.97 0.58 5.11
N PHE A 184 -5.21 0.98 3.86
CA PHE A 184 -6.01 2.16 3.53
C PHE A 184 -7.48 2.04 3.95
N ASN A 185 -7.97 0.84 4.30
CA ASN A 185 -9.31 0.68 4.83
C ASN A 185 -9.50 1.44 6.15
N ASN A 186 -8.45 1.62 6.94
CA ASN A 186 -8.53 2.27 8.26
C ASN A 186 -8.98 3.73 8.22
N TRP A 187 -8.81 4.42 7.07
CA TRP A 187 -9.32 5.78 6.82
C TRP A 187 -9.98 5.94 5.44
N GLY A 188 -10.32 4.83 4.81
CA GLY A 188 -11.03 4.84 3.52
C GLY A 188 -12.31 5.64 3.59
N GLY A 189 -12.52 6.55 2.64
CA GLY A 189 -13.67 7.44 2.60
C GLY A 189 -13.49 8.81 3.25
N LEU A 190 -12.37 9.06 3.95
CA LEU A 190 -12.07 10.35 4.61
C LEU A 190 -11.31 11.34 3.70
N ASN A 191 -11.51 11.25 2.40
CA ASN A 191 -10.73 11.99 1.38
C ASN A 191 -10.72 13.52 1.59
N ASP A 192 -11.74 14.12 2.20
CA ASP A 192 -11.75 15.57 2.43
C ASP A 192 -10.72 16.00 3.48
N VAL A 193 -10.37 15.12 4.43
CA VAL A 193 -9.42 15.41 5.51
C VAL A 193 -8.04 14.75 5.28
N THR A 194 -7.95 13.79 4.36
CA THR A 194 -6.69 13.10 4.02
C THR A 194 -6.21 13.37 2.59
N ARG A 195 -6.80 14.37 1.91
CA ARG A 195 -6.54 14.65 0.50
C ARG A 195 -5.13 15.19 0.24
N TYR A 196 -4.65 16.02 1.12
CA TYR A 196 -3.37 16.70 0.94
C TYR A 196 -2.47 16.42 2.13
N PRO A 197 -1.41 15.62 1.93
CA PRO A 197 -0.39 15.47 2.95
C PRO A 197 0.29 16.83 3.21
N TYR A 198 0.76 17.00 4.42
CA TYR A 198 1.54 18.18 4.81
C TYR A 198 2.93 18.15 4.14
N GLU A 199 3.55 16.99 4.15
CA GLU A 199 4.74 16.66 3.39
C GLU A 199 4.47 15.41 2.55
N ASN A 200 4.92 15.43 1.31
CA ASN A 200 4.97 14.25 0.45
C ASN A 200 6.31 14.23 -0.27
N VAL A 201 7.16 13.29 0.11
CA VAL A 201 8.46 13.08 -0.51
C VAL A 201 8.52 11.71 -1.15
N ASP A 202 9.06 11.68 -2.37
CA ASP A 202 9.07 10.49 -3.21
C ASP A 202 10.33 9.67 -3.01
N ASN A 203 10.21 8.38 -3.17
CA ASN A 203 11.31 7.43 -3.21
C ASN A 203 12.22 7.56 -1.97
N ILE A 204 13.53 7.60 -2.17
CA ILE A 204 14.52 7.72 -1.09
C ILE A 204 14.83 9.16 -0.67
N THR A 205 14.05 10.12 -1.12
CA THR A 205 14.22 11.53 -0.70
C THR A 205 14.07 11.64 0.82
N PRO A 206 15.01 12.26 1.55
CA PRO A 206 14.88 12.47 2.98
C PRO A 206 13.66 13.31 3.35
N SER A 207 12.90 12.90 4.37
CA SER A 207 11.77 13.61 4.95
C SER A 207 12.19 14.32 6.24
N GLU A 208 11.47 15.38 6.62
CA GLU A 208 11.61 16.04 7.92
C GLU A 208 11.02 15.18 9.05
N TYR A 209 9.99 14.40 8.76
CA TYR A 209 9.16 13.70 9.75
C TYR A 209 9.51 12.24 9.97
N ALA A 210 10.25 11.63 9.04
CA ALA A 210 10.65 10.24 9.13
C ALA A 210 11.95 9.98 8.36
N PHE A 211 12.62 8.87 8.65
CA PHE A 211 13.69 8.37 7.77
C PHE A 211 13.11 7.96 6.42
N GLY A 212 11.93 7.35 6.43
CA GLY A 212 11.24 6.87 5.23
C GLY A 212 11.86 5.60 4.64
N ASN A 213 11.15 5.00 3.70
CA ASN A 213 11.57 3.79 3.00
C ASN A 213 11.77 4.06 1.50
N LEU A 214 11.81 3.03 0.65
CA LEU A 214 12.01 3.14 -0.81
C LEU A 214 10.88 3.87 -1.54
N GLY A 215 9.64 3.80 -1.02
CA GLY A 215 8.46 4.41 -1.64
C GLY A 215 8.22 5.87 -1.26
N GLY A 216 9.01 6.41 -0.34
CA GLY A 216 8.84 7.78 0.15
C GLY A 216 8.02 7.91 1.43
N VAL A 217 7.66 9.14 1.79
CA VAL A 217 6.91 9.47 3.00
C VAL A 217 5.76 10.42 2.67
N ALA A 218 4.55 10.07 3.10
CA ALA A 218 3.41 10.96 3.10
C ALA A 218 3.01 11.29 4.55
N TYR A 219 3.26 12.50 4.98
CA TYR A 219 2.95 12.96 6.34
C TYR A 219 1.67 13.80 6.36
N TYR A 220 0.69 13.37 7.15
CA TYR A 220 -0.58 14.07 7.36
C TYR A 220 -0.61 14.74 8.73
N ASN A 221 -0.93 16.03 8.73
CA ASN A 221 -1.18 16.79 9.94
C ASN A 221 -2.69 16.87 10.16
N THR A 222 -3.20 16.16 11.15
CA THR A 222 -4.64 16.10 11.47
C THR A 222 -5.10 17.16 12.45
N ARG A 223 -4.30 18.20 12.71
CA ARG A 223 -4.61 19.32 13.57
C ARG A 223 -5.85 20.05 13.09
N ALA A 224 -6.84 20.29 13.96
CA ALA A 224 -8.13 20.87 13.57
C ALA A 224 -8.01 22.25 12.91
N SER A 225 -7.09 23.10 13.39
CA SER A 225 -6.87 24.44 12.82
C SER A 225 -6.17 24.44 11.47
N SER A 226 -5.59 23.30 11.05
CA SER A 226 -4.96 23.18 9.74
C SER A 226 -5.96 23.08 8.60
N TYR A 227 -7.20 22.71 8.90
CA TYR A 227 -8.27 22.65 7.92
C TYR A 227 -8.93 24.02 7.74
N ARG A 228 -9.19 24.36 6.48
CA ARG A 228 -9.85 25.60 6.15
C ARG A 228 -11.28 25.59 6.71
N LYS A 229 -11.74 26.76 7.23
CA LYS A 229 -13.14 26.95 7.61
C LYS A 229 -14.03 26.78 6.41
N GLN A 230 -14.81 25.69 6.37
CA GLN A 230 -15.78 25.40 5.32
C GLN A 230 -16.70 24.25 5.72
N THR A 231 -17.82 24.16 5.03
CA THR A 231 -18.66 22.96 4.96
C THR A 231 -18.54 22.39 3.55
N SER A 232 -18.31 21.10 3.43
CA SER A 232 -18.21 20.37 2.15
C SER A 232 -19.19 19.21 2.19
N LEU A 233 -19.99 19.08 1.15
CA LEU A 233 -20.88 17.95 0.90
C LEU A 233 -20.52 17.39 -0.47
N ALA A 234 -20.37 16.08 -0.59
CA ALA A 234 -20.13 15.45 -1.88
C ALA A 234 -20.92 14.13 -2.00
N TYR A 235 -21.36 13.87 -3.21
CA TYR A 235 -21.97 12.60 -3.57
C TYR A 235 -21.31 12.07 -4.85
N SER A 236 -21.00 10.78 -4.83
CA SER A 236 -20.36 10.13 -5.98
C SER A 236 -21.10 8.85 -6.38
N PHE A 237 -21.08 8.58 -7.67
CA PHE A 237 -21.61 7.37 -8.27
C PHE A 237 -20.55 6.71 -9.15
N THR A 238 -20.38 5.38 -9.04
CA THR A 238 -19.34 4.64 -9.76
C THR A 238 -19.80 3.19 -10.02
N ASN A 239 -19.16 2.51 -10.95
CA ASN A 239 -19.37 1.08 -11.20
C ASN A 239 -18.20 0.19 -10.77
N ARG A 240 -17.34 0.70 -9.87
CA ARG A 240 -16.17 -0.06 -9.37
C ARG A 240 -16.53 -0.98 -8.21
N SER A 241 -15.88 -0.80 -7.04
CA SER A 241 -16.07 -1.66 -5.86
C SER A 241 -17.40 -1.42 -5.14
N TYR A 242 -18.00 -0.26 -5.30
CA TYR A 242 -19.29 0.16 -4.76
C TYR A 242 -20.03 1.03 -5.79
N LEU A 243 -21.32 1.28 -5.55
CA LEU A 243 -22.11 2.16 -6.46
C LEU A 243 -22.15 3.60 -5.96
N HIS A 244 -22.33 3.79 -4.67
CA HIS A 244 -22.65 5.09 -4.09
C HIS A 244 -21.64 5.50 -3.03
N ARG A 245 -21.36 6.79 -2.96
CA ARG A 245 -20.58 7.39 -1.89
C ARG A 245 -21.17 8.75 -1.52
N ALA A 246 -21.36 8.99 -0.22
CA ALA A 246 -21.69 10.29 0.33
C ALA A 246 -20.62 10.69 1.34
N ILE A 247 -20.24 11.97 1.34
CA ILE A 247 -19.30 12.54 2.32
C ILE A 247 -19.75 13.92 2.74
N ALA A 248 -19.64 14.21 4.04
CA ALA A 248 -19.90 15.51 4.62
C ALA A 248 -18.74 15.89 5.55
N THR A 249 -18.23 17.11 5.40
CA THR A 249 -17.11 17.63 6.20
C THR A 249 -17.40 19.03 6.65
N TYR A 250 -17.16 19.29 7.93
CA TYR A 250 -17.25 20.61 8.55
C TYR A 250 -15.94 20.97 9.24
N SER A 251 -15.44 22.16 8.98
CA SER A 251 -14.28 22.72 9.66
C SER A 251 -14.58 24.13 10.14
N SER A 252 -14.42 24.38 11.43
CA SER A 252 -14.75 25.70 12.04
C SER A 252 -13.67 26.75 11.79
N GLY A 253 -12.42 26.31 11.49
CA GLY A 253 -11.22 27.13 11.66
C GLY A 253 -11.00 27.50 13.13
N MET A 254 -9.93 28.25 13.44
CA MET A 254 -9.62 28.69 14.81
C MET A 254 -10.53 29.81 15.23
N SER A 255 -11.22 29.63 16.34
CA SER A 255 -12.06 30.65 16.97
C SER A 255 -11.25 31.67 17.79
N LYS A 256 -11.86 32.82 18.14
CA LYS A 256 -11.24 33.81 19.02
C LYS A 256 -10.93 33.24 20.42
N SER A 257 -11.70 32.27 20.88
CA SER A 257 -11.51 31.60 22.16
C SER A 257 -10.44 30.48 22.10
N GLY A 258 -9.76 30.30 20.98
CA GLY A 258 -8.68 29.34 20.83
C GLY A 258 -9.16 27.89 20.59
N TRP A 259 -10.40 27.68 20.13
CA TRP A 259 -10.89 26.36 19.74
C TRP A 259 -11.00 26.23 18.23
N ALA A 260 -10.65 25.04 17.72
CA ALA A 260 -10.92 24.64 16.36
C ALA A 260 -11.49 23.20 16.33
N PHE A 261 -12.39 22.97 15.37
CA PHE A 261 -13.07 21.70 15.20
C PHE A 261 -13.08 21.33 13.73
N THR A 262 -12.83 20.04 13.46
CA THR A 262 -13.03 19.46 12.12
C THR A 262 -13.66 18.09 12.26
N PHE A 263 -14.80 17.90 11.59
CA PHE A 263 -15.56 16.67 11.56
C PHE A 263 -15.77 16.25 10.11
N SER A 264 -15.61 14.96 9.84
CA SER A 264 -15.93 14.38 8.54
C SER A 264 -16.59 13.03 8.72
N GLY A 265 -17.61 12.75 7.91
CA GLY A 265 -18.27 11.47 7.87
C GLY A 265 -18.57 11.06 6.44
N SER A 266 -18.45 9.78 6.14
CA SER A 266 -18.81 9.26 4.82
C SER A 266 -19.41 7.86 4.89
N ARG A 267 -20.11 7.49 3.82
CA ARG A 267 -20.54 6.11 3.55
C ARG A 267 -20.26 5.76 2.09
N ARG A 268 -19.79 4.54 1.85
CA ARG A 268 -19.64 3.90 0.54
C ARG A 268 -20.45 2.63 0.55
N TRP A 269 -21.38 2.47 -0.41
CA TRP A 269 -22.26 1.30 -0.38
C TRP A 269 -22.74 0.89 -1.77
N GLY A 270 -23.22 -0.33 -1.85
CA GLY A 270 -23.87 -0.92 -3.02
C GLY A 270 -23.13 -2.12 -3.57
N ASP A 271 -23.79 -2.81 -4.48
CA ASP A 271 -23.24 -3.95 -5.18
C ASP A 271 -22.27 -3.50 -6.26
N ASN A 272 -21.33 -4.36 -6.61
CA ASN A 272 -20.48 -4.14 -7.76
C ASN A 272 -21.32 -4.29 -9.04
N ALA A 273 -21.24 -3.31 -9.94
CA ALA A 273 -22.05 -3.33 -11.17
C ALA A 273 -21.50 -4.29 -12.24
N ILE A 274 -20.29 -4.83 -12.05
CA ILE A 274 -19.60 -5.66 -13.06
C ILE A 274 -19.46 -7.10 -12.59
N ILE A 275 -19.03 -7.30 -11.32
CA ILE A 275 -18.74 -8.63 -10.76
C ILE A 275 -19.84 -9.00 -9.78
N ASP A 276 -20.55 -10.05 -10.08
CA ASP A 276 -21.65 -10.57 -9.25
C ASP A 276 -21.18 -11.06 -7.87
N GLY A 277 -22.03 -10.83 -6.87
CA GLY A 277 -21.78 -11.25 -5.49
C GLY A 277 -20.68 -10.46 -4.78
N VAL A 278 -20.15 -9.41 -5.40
CA VAL A 278 -19.28 -8.44 -4.75
C VAL A 278 -20.12 -7.23 -4.32
N TYR A 279 -20.03 -6.87 -3.07
CA TYR A 279 -20.72 -5.70 -2.50
C TYR A 279 -19.91 -5.09 -1.37
N GLN A 280 -20.18 -3.83 -1.09
CA GLN A 280 -19.50 -3.09 -0.02
C GLN A 280 -20.51 -2.25 0.78
N ASP A 281 -20.34 -2.20 2.09
CA ASP A 281 -20.91 -1.20 2.98
C ASP A 281 -19.83 -0.75 3.95
N ALA A 282 -19.40 0.48 3.78
CA ALA A 282 -18.29 1.03 4.57
C ALA A 282 -18.65 2.45 5.02
N TYR A 283 -18.49 2.70 6.29
CA TYR A 283 -18.61 4.02 6.90
C TYR A 283 -17.21 4.56 7.18
N ALA A 284 -17.10 5.87 7.35
CA ALA A 284 -15.89 6.46 7.90
C ALA A 284 -16.26 7.70 8.71
N TYR A 285 -15.50 7.94 9.78
CA TYR A 285 -15.66 9.10 10.62
C TYR A 285 -14.30 9.66 11.03
N PHE A 286 -14.25 10.97 11.16
CA PHE A 286 -13.08 11.72 11.60
C PHE A 286 -13.55 12.86 12.49
N ALA A 287 -12.87 13.02 13.61
CA ALA A 287 -13.07 14.15 14.52
C ALA A 287 -11.71 14.68 14.95
N SER A 288 -11.48 15.96 14.77
CA SER A 288 -10.30 16.65 15.30
C SER A 288 -10.72 17.89 16.07
N VAL A 289 -10.21 18.02 17.29
CA VAL A 289 -10.52 19.10 18.22
C VAL A 289 -9.23 19.68 18.76
N GLU A 290 -9.02 20.97 18.56
CA GLU A 290 -7.82 21.66 19.04
C GLU A 290 -8.19 22.75 20.04
N LYS A 291 -7.41 22.80 21.11
CA LYS A 291 -7.37 23.94 22.05
C LYS A 291 -6.02 24.61 21.99
N LYS A 292 -6.00 25.84 21.56
CA LYS A 292 -4.85 26.74 21.63
C LYS A 292 -4.88 27.48 22.96
N PHE A 293 -3.90 27.25 23.82
CA PHE A 293 -3.77 27.91 25.12
C PHE A 293 -2.99 29.22 25.01
N SER A 294 -2.04 29.28 24.12
CA SER A 294 -1.22 30.45 23.83
C SER A 294 -0.69 30.40 22.39
N GLU A 295 0.01 31.46 21.95
CA GLU A 295 0.69 31.47 20.65
C GLU A 295 1.78 30.41 20.53
N ARG A 296 2.19 29.81 21.64
CA ARG A 296 3.28 28.83 21.70
C ARG A 296 2.81 27.40 22.01
N HIS A 297 1.56 27.24 22.48
CA HIS A 297 1.11 25.96 22.98
C HIS A 297 -0.32 25.65 22.56
N SER A 298 -0.53 24.48 21.97
CA SER A 298 -1.85 23.92 21.72
C SER A 298 -1.84 22.40 21.85
N ILE A 299 -2.99 21.85 22.22
CA ILE A 299 -3.23 20.41 22.25
C ILE A 299 -4.34 20.09 21.26
N ASN A 300 -4.17 19.01 20.51
CA ASN A 300 -5.14 18.50 19.54
C ASN A 300 -5.47 17.05 19.83
N PHE A 301 -6.75 16.76 19.93
CA PHE A 301 -7.26 15.38 19.91
C PHE A 301 -7.75 15.06 18.51
N THR A 302 -7.38 13.89 17.99
CA THR A 302 -7.90 13.33 16.73
C THR A 302 -8.38 11.92 16.94
N GLY A 303 -9.58 11.61 16.48
CA GLY A 303 -10.11 10.25 16.44
C GLY A 303 -10.68 9.96 15.05
N PHE A 304 -10.36 8.80 14.49
CA PHE A 304 -10.92 8.36 13.21
C PHE A 304 -11.01 6.84 13.10
N GLY A 305 -11.85 6.40 12.18
CA GLY A 305 -12.02 4.98 11.87
C GLY A 305 -12.93 4.79 10.67
N SER A 306 -12.82 3.63 10.03
CA SER A 306 -13.60 3.30 8.85
C SER A 306 -14.09 1.85 8.92
N PRO A 307 -15.19 1.57 9.65
CA PRO A 307 -15.79 0.24 9.62
C PRO A 307 -16.19 -0.14 8.20
N THR A 308 -15.60 -1.23 7.72
CA THR A 308 -15.77 -1.72 6.36
C THR A 308 -16.30 -3.15 6.38
N TYR A 309 -17.33 -3.41 5.59
CA TYR A 309 -17.87 -4.73 5.28
C TYR A 309 -17.84 -4.91 3.77
N ARG A 310 -17.09 -5.92 3.29
CA ARG A 310 -16.88 -6.10 1.85
C ARG A 310 -16.84 -7.57 1.48
N ALA A 311 -17.52 -7.92 0.38
CA ALA A 311 -17.44 -9.20 -0.28
C ALA A 311 -16.31 -9.24 -1.31
N SER A 312 -15.61 -10.38 -1.37
CA SER A 312 -14.42 -10.55 -2.22
C SER A 312 -14.75 -11.18 -3.57
N ASN A 313 -13.82 -10.97 -4.52
CA ASN A 313 -13.82 -11.58 -5.85
C ASN A 313 -12.79 -12.71 -5.92
N SER A 314 -13.13 -13.82 -6.62
CA SER A 314 -12.25 -14.96 -6.79
C SER A 314 -11.26 -14.80 -7.94
N PRO A 315 -10.00 -15.24 -7.80
CA PRO A 315 -9.12 -15.52 -8.92
C PRO A 315 -9.52 -16.85 -9.54
N ASN A 316 -9.46 -16.94 -10.87
CA ASN A 316 -9.83 -18.17 -11.57
C ASN A 316 -8.79 -18.57 -12.61
N THR A 317 -8.79 -19.85 -13.01
CA THR A 317 -7.97 -20.32 -14.14
C THR A 317 -8.54 -19.80 -15.46
N GLN A 318 -7.73 -19.81 -16.50
CA GLN A 318 -8.17 -19.41 -17.84
C GLN A 318 -9.36 -20.24 -18.33
N GLU A 319 -9.37 -21.55 -18.06
CA GLU A 319 -10.51 -22.43 -18.38
C GLU A 319 -11.82 -21.91 -17.82
N VAL A 320 -11.81 -21.53 -16.54
CA VAL A 320 -13.02 -21.01 -15.87
C VAL A 320 -13.48 -19.70 -16.53
N TYR A 321 -12.54 -18.81 -16.88
CA TYR A 321 -12.89 -17.58 -17.59
C TYR A 321 -13.39 -17.81 -19.02
N ASP A 322 -12.87 -18.82 -19.71
CA ASP A 322 -13.33 -19.16 -21.07
C ASP A 322 -14.76 -19.71 -21.06
N ILE A 323 -15.15 -20.42 -19.99
CA ILE A 323 -16.49 -20.99 -19.82
C ILE A 323 -17.47 -19.94 -19.27
N MET A 324 -17.09 -19.18 -18.25
CA MET A 324 -17.99 -18.34 -17.45
C MET A 324 -17.90 -16.85 -17.77
N GLY A 325 -16.85 -16.40 -18.48
CA GLY A 325 -16.54 -14.98 -18.70
C GLY A 325 -15.68 -14.37 -17.57
N LYS A 326 -15.08 -13.22 -17.87
CA LYS A 326 -14.09 -12.55 -16.99
C LYS A 326 -14.70 -11.87 -15.77
N ASP A 327 -16.01 -11.73 -15.72
CA ASP A 327 -16.75 -11.16 -14.58
C ASP A 327 -17.19 -12.21 -13.57
N TYR A 328 -16.85 -13.47 -13.79
CA TYR A 328 -17.25 -14.57 -12.95
C TYR A 328 -16.54 -14.55 -11.59
N ASN A 329 -17.35 -14.76 -10.53
CA ASN A 329 -16.92 -14.88 -9.16
C ASN A 329 -17.49 -16.17 -8.54
N SER A 330 -16.60 -17.08 -8.09
CA SER A 330 -16.99 -18.37 -7.50
C SER A 330 -17.32 -18.31 -6.00
N TYR A 331 -17.13 -17.16 -5.35
CA TYR A 331 -17.24 -17.06 -3.88
C TYR A 331 -18.67 -16.85 -3.37
N TRP A 332 -19.65 -16.72 -4.25
CA TRP A 332 -21.04 -16.48 -3.86
C TRP A 332 -22.01 -17.52 -4.44
N GLY A 333 -23.22 -17.54 -3.91
CA GLY A 333 -24.33 -18.31 -4.40
C GLY A 333 -25.65 -17.73 -3.90
N TRP A 334 -26.76 -18.19 -4.46
CA TRP A 334 -28.10 -17.78 -4.03
C TRP A 334 -28.51 -18.47 -2.74
N GLN A 335 -29.01 -17.69 -1.77
CA GLN A 335 -29.67 -18.16 -0.58
C GLN A 335 -30.93 -17.32 -0.31
N ASP A 336 -32.09 -17.93 -0.27
CA ASP A 336 -33.37 -17.27 -0.01
C ASP A 336 -33.66 -16.07 -0.92
N GLY A 337 -33.18 -16.12 -2.17
CA GLY A 337 -33.33 -15.05 -3.15
C GLY A 337 -32.29 -13.93 -3.07
N GLU A 338 -31.35 -13.99 -2.14
CA GLU A 338 -30.26 -13.03 -1.98
C GLU A 338 -28.92 -13.63 -2.40
N LYS A 339 -27.98 -12.76 -2.85
CA LYS A 339 -26.60 -13.13 -3.15
C LYS A 339 -25.80 -13.20 -1.86
N ARG A 340 -25.42 -14.41 -1.44
CA ARG A 340 -24.56 -14.64 -0.27
C ARG A 340 -23.14 -14.98 -0.71
N ASN A 341 -22.16 -14.18 -0.25
CA ASN A 341 -20.74 -14.44 -0.50
C ASN A 341 -20.10 -15.11 0.73
N SER A 342 -19.25 -16.12 0.50
CA SER A 342 -18.54 -16.85 1.56
C SER A 342 -17.29 -16.10 2.05
N ARG A 343 -16.71 -15.22 1.23
CA ARG A 343 -15.49 -14.48 1.48
C ARG A 343 -15.80 -13.02 1.80
N ILE A 344 -16.03 -12.76 3.06
CA ILE A 344 -16.34 -11.42 3.58
C ILE A 344 -15.17 -10.93 4.41
N ARG A 345 -14.68 -9.73 4.11
CA ARG A 345 -13.75 -9.00 4.96
C ARG A 345 -14.48 -7.95 5.79
N LYS A 346 -14.22 -7.96 7.10
CA LYS A 346 -14.67 -6.94 8.06
C LYS A 346 -13.45 -6.30 8.69
N VAL A 347 -13.31 -4.99 8.50
CA VAL A 347 -12.22 -4.22 9.10
C VAL A 347 -12.80 -3.11 9.95
N PHE A 348 -12.35 -3.00 11.18
CA PHE A 348 -12.61 -1.85 12.03
C PHE A 348 -11.49 -1.69 13.05
N GLU A 349 -10.60 -0.75 12.81
CA GLU A 349 -9.42 -0.48 13.63
C GLU A 349 -9.31 1.04 13.90
N PRO A 350 -10.22 1.60 14.72
CA PRO A 350 -10.20 3.01 15.04
C PRO A 350 -8.91 3.42 15.75
N MET A 351 -8.48 4.65 15.47
CA MET A 351 -7.31 5.26 16.04
C MET A 351 -7.67 6.54 16.78
N PHE A 352 -7.07 6.73 17.95
CA PHE A 352 -7.19 7.91 18.78
C PHE A 352 -5.81 8.49 19.03
N MET A 353 -5.66 9.80 18.86
CA MET A 353 -4.40 10.52 18.98
C MET A 353 -4.57 11.75 19.85
N LEU A 354 -3.62 11.99 20.73
CA LEU A 354 -3.46 13.24 21.43
C LEU A 354 -2.10 13.85 21.07
N THR A 355 -2.13 15.02 20.43
CA THR A 355 -0.93 15.69 19.94
C THR A 355 -0.73 17.01 20.66
N ASP A 356 0.46 17.18 21.22
CA ASP A 356 0.94 18.41 21.83
C ASP A 356 1.82 19.17 20.85
N TYR A 357 1.53 20.43 20.60
CA TYR A 357 2.29 21.34 19.73
C TYR A 357 2.90 22.45 20.60
N LEU A 358 4.21 22.44 20.74
CA LEU A 358 4.95 23.39 21.55
C LEU A 358 5.99 24.15 20.70
N LYS A 359 5.93 25.50 20.73
CA LYS A 359 6.98 26.34 20.18
C LYS A 359 8.00 26.72 21.26
N ILE A 360 9.24 26.30 21.09
CA ILE A 360 10.34 26.59 21.99
C ILE A 360 11.15 27.77 21.42
N GLY A 361 10.95 28.98 22.01
CA GLY A 361 11.58 30.17 21.47
C GLY A 361 11.02 30.60 20.11
N LYS A 362 11.90 31.10 19.21
CA LYS A 362 11.50 31.59 17.89
C LYS A 362 11.73 30.59 16.77
N ASN A 363 12.66 29.67 16.94
CA ASN A 363 13.20 28.85 15.88
C ASN A 363 12.97 27.35 16.04
N SER A 364 12.34 26.90 17.13
CA SER A 364 12.17 25.49 17.42
C SER A 364 10.72 25.13 17.68
N ASN A 365 10.30 23.98 17.17
CA ASN A 365 9.00 23.39 17.45
C ASN A 365 9.23 21.99 18.01
N TRP A 366 8.33 21.60 18.89
CA TRP A 366 8.31 20.26 19.44
C TRP A 366 6.88 19.73 19.37
N ILE A 367 6.71 18.61 18.70
CA ILE A 367 5.42 17.97 18.48
C ILE A 367 5.49 16.59 19.11
N ASN A 368 4.62 16.30 20.05
CA ASN A 368 4.54 15.00 20.70
C ASN A 368 3.15 14.41 20.48
N THR A 369 3.09 13.17 20.03
CA THR A 369 1.84 12.45 19.78
C THR A 369 1.82 11.15 20.56
N VAL A 370 0.78 10.94 21.34
CA VAL A 370 0.42 9.63 21.90
C VAL A 370 -0.77 9.13 21.12
N SER A 371 -0.72 7.87 20.68
CA SER A 371 -1.86 7.25 20.01
C SER A 371 -2.14 5.85 20.52
N TYR A 372 -3.41 5.47 20.40
CA TYR A 372 -3.87 4.13 20.66
C TYR A 372 -4.81 3.69 19.54
N GLN A 373 -4.48 2.55 18.93
CA GLN A 373 -5.31 1.88 17.93
C GLN A 373 -5.77 0.55 18.49
N ILE A 374 -7.03 0.24 18.30
CA ILE A 374 -7.62 -1.02 18.73
C ILE A 374 -8.65 -1.45 17.71
N GLY A 375 -8.66 -2.72 17.37
CA GLY A 375 -9.69 -3.21 16.44
C GLY A 375 -9.40 -4.57 15.89
N SER A 376 -10.04 -4.89 14.78
CA SER A 376 -9.87 -6.20 14.14
C SER A 376 -10.05 -6.12 12.62
N ASP A 377 -9.29 -6.98 11.93
CA ASP A 377 -9.48 -7.40 10.55
C ASP A 377 -9.92 -8.87 10.57
N ALA A 378 -11.12 -9.15 10.06
CA ALA A 378 -11.69 -10.48 10.04
C ALA A 378 -12.08 -10.88 8.61
N ARG A 379 -11.69 -12.09 8.20
CA ARG A 379 -11.92 -12.63 6.86
C ARG A 379 -12.63 -13.97 6.93
N SER A 380 -13.82 -14.06 6.35
CA SER A 380 -14.59 -15.30 6.35
C SER A 380 -14.23 -16.20 5.17
N ARG A 381 -14.46 -17.50 5.36
CA ARG A 381 -14.37 -18.50 4.32
C ARG A 381 -15.18 -19.74 4.64
N LEU A 382 -15.54 -20.49 3.59
CA LEU A 382 -16.06 -21.87 3.76
C LEU A 382 -14.94 -22.77 4.28
N ASP A 383 -15.31 -23.64 5.20
CA ASP A 383 -14.49 -24.72 5.73
C ASP A 383 -15.30 -26.03 5.75
N TRP A 384 -14.60 -27.16 5.70
CA TRP A 384 -15.26 -28.47 5.66
C TRP A 384 -14.50 -29.53 6.46
N PHE A 385 -15.26 -30.47 7.01
CA PHE A 385 -14.74 -31.54 7.83
C PHE A 385 -15.23 -32.88 7.27
N HIS A 386 -14.33 -33.76 6.80
CA HIS A 386 -14.60 -35.03 6.16
C HIS A 386 -15.67 -34.98 5.05
N ALA A 387 -15.72 -33.91 4.32
CA ALA A 387 -16.66 -33.69 3.22
C ALA A 387 -15.94 -33.25 1.94
N ALA A 388 -16.64 -33.25 0.81
CA ALA A 388 -16.10 -32.77 -0.47
C ALA A 388 -15.88 -31.27 -0.44
N ASP A 389 -14.84 -30.80 -1.13
CA ASP A 389 -14.56 -29.36 -1.27
C ASP A 389 -15.78 -28.63 -1.87
N PRO A 390 -16.38 -27.67 -1.13
CA PRO A 390 -17.60 -26.99 -1.56
C PRO A 390 -17.37 -25.95 -2.65
N ASN A 391 -16.12 -25.55 -2.90
CA ASN A 391 -15.81 -24.49 -3.87
C ASN A 391 -16.22 -24.90 -5.28
N PRO A 392 -16.95 -24.06 -6.03
CA PRO A 392 -17.36 -24.36 -7.40
C PRO A 392 -16.17 -24.60 -8.33
N THR A 393 -15.08 -23.88 -8.17
CA THR A 393 -13.86 -23.96 -8.99
C THR A 393 -12.80 -24.93 -8.44
N TYR A 394 -13.19 -25.87 -7.56
CA TYR A 394 -12.30 -26.95 -7.17
C TYR A 394 -11.90 -27.78 -8.38
N TYR A 395 -10.60 -28.06 -8.54
CA TYR A 395 -10.04 -28.62 -9.78
C TYR A 395 -10.75 -29.91 -10.27
N ARG A 396 -11.26 -30.78 -9.35
CA ARG A 396 -12.01 -32.00 -9.72
C ARG A 396 -13.39 -31.75 -10.33
N LYS A 397 -13.88 -30.50 -10.23
CA LYS A 397 -15.14 -30.03 -10.85
C LYS A 397 -14.91 -29.36 -12.20
N LEU A 398 -13.65 -29.13 -12.59
CA LEU A 398 -13.34 -28.55 -13.88
C LEU A 398 -13.49 -29.54 -15.01
N PRO A 399 -14.02 -29.15 -16.18
CA PRO A 399 -14.14 -30.00 -17.36
C PRO A 399 -12.80 -30.62 -17.79
N SER A 400 -11.69 -29.91 -17.66
CA SER A 400 -10.34 -30.42 -17.97
C SER A 400 -9.94 -31.64 -17.12
N PHE A 401 -10.50 -31.77 -15.91
CA PHE A 401 -10.31 -32.97 -15.08
C PHE A 401 -11.09 -34.20 -15.59
N GLY A 402 -12.17 -33.97 -16.34
CA GLY A 402 -12.93 -35.06 -17.01
C GLY A 402 -14.17 -35.57 -16.27
N ASN A 403 -14.49 -35.04 -15.09
CA ASN A 403 -15.69 -35.45 -14.34
C ASN A 403 -16.96 -34.69 -14.76
N TYR A 404 -16.80 -33.53 -15.39
CA TYR A 404 -17.90 -32.64 -15.77
C TYR A 404 -17.71 -32.11 -17.18
N THR A 405 -18.80 -31.91 -17.88
CA THR A 405 -18.82 -31.11 -19.12
C THR A 405 -18.87 -29.62 -18.81
N ALA A 406 -18.59 -28.77 -19.79
CA ALA A 406 -18.69 -27.32 -19.62
C ALA A 406 -20.10 -26.86 -19.22
N ASP A 407 -21.16 -27.52 -19.71
CA ASP A 407 -22.54 -27.19 -19.37
C ASP A 407 -22.91 -27.61 -17.94
N GLU A 408 -22.46 -28.78 -17.51
CA GLU A 408 -22.58 -29.21 -16.12
C GLU A 408 -21.83 -28.30 -15.14
N PHE A 409 -20.62 -27.84 -15.53
CA PHE A 409 -19.89 -26.87 -14.76
C PHE A 409 -20.65 -25.54 -14.66
N ARG A 410 -21.20 -25.01 -15.76
CA ARG A 410 -22.03 -23.78 -15.75
C ARG A 410 -23.21 -23.93 -14.80
N ALA A 411 -23.89 -25.07 -14.81
CA ALA A 411 -25.05 -25.33 -13.95
C ALA A 411 -24.71 -25.36 -12.46
N GLN A 412 -23.44 -25.68 -12.10
CA GLN A 412 -22.97 -25.80 -10.71
C GLN A 412 -21.90 -24.79 -10.37
N SER A 413 -21.82 -23.68 -11.13
CA SER A 413 -20.74 -22.69 -11.05
C SER A 413 -20.84 -21.77 -9.82
N GLN A 414 -21.89 -21.85 -9.03
CA GLN A 414 -22.07 -21.04 -7.82
C GLN A 414 -22.13 -21.92 -6.57
N ILE A 415 -21.90 -21.32 -5.39
CA ILE A 415 -22.07 -22.04 -4.12
C ILE A 415 -23.53 -22.42 -3.95
N ASP A 416 -23.78 -23.71 -3.80
CA ASP A 416 -25.12 -24.26 -3.48
C ASP A 416 -25.29 -24.29 -1.96
N TRP A 417 -25.75 -23.18 -1.38
CA TRP A 417 -25.99 -23.05 0.05
C TRP A 417 -26.98 -24.09 0.57
N ASN A 418 -28.02 -24.39 -0.21
CA ASN A 418 -29.04 -25.36 0.19
C ASN A 418 -28.45 -26.77 0.34
N SER A 419 -27.57 -27.17 -0.56
CA SER A 419 -26.86 -28.44 -0.45
C SER A 419 -25.94 -28.49 0.77
N LEU A 420 -25.27 -27.39 1.15
CA LEU A 420 -24.43 -27.34 2.35
C LEU A 420 -25.27 -27.47 3.64
N TYR A 421 -26.38 -26.76 3.72
CA TYR A 421 -27.32 -26.89 4.84
C TYR A 421 -27.91 -28.30 4.91
N SER A 422 -28.29 -28.87 3.78
CA SER A 422 -28.84 -30.24 3.70
C SER A 422 -27.84 -31.29 4.14
N ALA A 423 -26.54 -31.12 3.74
CA ALA A 423 -25.50 -32.03 4.17
C ALA A 423 -25.27 -32.00 5.69
N ASN A 424 -25.28 -30.83 6.30
CA ASN A 424 -25.19 -30.69 7.75
C ASN A 424 -26.43 -31.30 8.45
N TYR A 425 -27.65 -31.06 7.92
CA TYR A 425 -28.89 -31.62 8.45
C TYR A 425 -28.86 -33.14 8.39
N LEU A 426 -28.49 -33.71 7.23
CA LEU A 426 -28.42 -35.18 7.06
C LEU A 426 -27.33 -35.81 7.95
N ASN A 427 -26.19 -35.14 8.14
CA ASN A 427 -25.14 -35.62 9.03
C ASN A 427 -25.61 -35.65 10.52
N ASN A 428 -26.49 -34.73 10.91
CA ASN A 428 -27.04 -34.68 12.25
C ASN A 428 -28.19 -35.73 12.50
N GLN A 429 -28.68 -36.37 11.44
CA GLN A 429 -29.78 -37.38 11.49
C GLN A 429 -29.21 -38.79 11.64
N ASN A 430 -28.41 -39.05 12.67
CA ASN A 430 -27.92 -40.40 12.90
C ASN A 430 -29.02 -41.37 13.37
N MET A 431 -28.97 -42.63 12.85
CA MET A 431 -29.89 -43.71 13.23
C MET A 431 -29.74 -44.12 14.71
N ASP A 432 -28.62 -43.85 15.34
CA ASP A 432 -28.34 -44.19 16.74
C ASP A 432 -28.72 -43.09 17.73
N GLY A 433 -29.30 -41.97 17.25
CA GLY A 433 -29.65 -40.82 18.07
C GLY A 433 -28.50 -39.96 18.52
N SER A 434 -27.24 -40.26 18.12
CA SER A 434 -26.08 -39.38 18.35
C SER A 434 -26.11 -38.21 17.39
N GLN A 435 -25.68 -37.01 17.87
CA GLN A 435 -25.49 -35.84 17.00
C GLN A 435 -24.06 -35.82 16.52
N ARG A 436 -23.89 -35.61 15.21
CA ARG A 436 -22.62 -35.38 14.59
C ARG A 436 -22.48 -33.89 14.31
N GLY A 437 -21.23 -33.39 14.39
CA GLY A 437 -20.93 -31.99 14.11
C GLY A 437 -21.14 -31.60 12.64
N ALA A 438 -21.02 -30.31 12.37
CA ALA A 438 -21.12 -29.77 11.03
C ALA A 438 -20.03 -30.36 10.12
N VAL A 439 -20.39 -30.72 8.89
CA VAL A 439 -19.47 -31.11 7.82
C VAL A 439 -19.06 -29.88 6.97
N TYR A 440 -19.90 -28.83 6.99
CA TYR A 440 -19.60 -27.54 6.37
C TYR A 440 -19.82 -26.40 7.35
N THR A 441 -18.92 -25.45 7.38
CA THR A 441 -19.00 -24.26 8.24
C THR A 441 -18.53 -23.03 7.51
N ILE A 442 -18.88 -21.85 8.00
CA ILE A 442 -18.15 -20.62 7.70
C ILE A 442 -17.32 -20.28 8.93
N VAL A 443 -16.02 -20.13 8.71
CA VAL A 443 -15.08 -19.67 9.72
C VAL A 443 -14.60 -18.25 9.40
N GLU A 444 -14.07 -17.55 10.38
CA GLU A 444 -13.39 -16.27 10.22
C GLU A 444 -11.97 -16.36 10.76
N ASP A 445 -10.99 -15.99 9.96
CA ASP A 445 -9.62 -15.66 10.42
C ASP A 445 -9.65 -14.23 10.92
N VAL A 446 -9.23 -14.02 12.17
CA VAL A 446 -9.33 -12.74 12.88
C VAL A 446 -7.95 -12.32 13.35
N ASN A 447 -7.51 -11.11 12.97
CA ASN A 447 -6.41 -10.40 13.59
C ASN A 447 -7.00 -9.28 14.44
N ARG A 448 -6.72 -9.29 15.74
CA ARG A 448 -7.20 -8.27 16.69
C ARG A 448 -6.01 -7.54 17.27
N ASP A 449 -5.78 -6.33 16.78
CA ASP A 449 -4.61 -5.55 17.12
C ASP A 449 -4.91 -4.52 18.22
N LYS A 450 -3.95 -4.36 19.12
CA LYS A 450 -3.85 -3.27 20.08
C LYS A 450 -2.47 -2.66 19.90
N THR A 451 -2.42 -1.41 19.45
CA THR A 451 -1.17 -0.72 19.19
C THR A 451 -1.12 0.58 19.97
N PHE A 452 -0.13 0.72 20.84
CA PHE A 452 0.22 1.98 21.48
C PHE A 452 1.41 2.59 20.75
N ASN A 453 1.35 3.90 20.46
CA ASN A 453 2.46 4.63 19.88
C ASN A 453 2.75 5.91 20.66
N PHE A 454 4.03 6.24 20.73
CA PHE A 454 4.53 7.55 21.11
C PHE A 454 5.46 8.06 20.01
N ALA A 455 5.14 9.23 19.45
CA ALA A 455 5.95 9.89 18.43
C ALA A 455 6.36 11.27 18.92
N SER A 456 7.62 11.63 18.77
CA SER A 456 8.16 12.92 19.14
C SER A 456 8.97 13.50 18.00
N HIS A 457 8.57 14.65 17.51
CA HIS A 457 9.25 15.39 16.45
C HIS A 457 9.73 16.73 16.99
N PHE A 458 11.03 16.93 16.95
CA PHE A 458 11.66 18.20 17.29
C PHE A 458 12.34 18.78 16.06
N ASP A 459 11.93 19.98 15.65
CA ASP A 459 12.58 20.74 14.60
C ASP A 459 13.17 22.02 15.13
N THR A 460 14.33 22.37 14.65
CA THR A 460 14.99 23.63 15.00
C THR A 460 15.79 24.21 13.86
N ARG A 461 15.74 25.52 13.71
CA ARG A 461 16.62 26.26 12.81
C ARG A 461 17.82 26.77 13.58
N LEU A 462 18.98 26.12 13.40
CA LEU A 462 20.24 26.44 14.06
C LEU A 462 20.85 27.74 13.52
N LYS A 463 20.72 27.97 12.19
CA LYS A 463 21.07 29.18 11.46
C LYS A 463 20.01 29.43 10.40
N GLU A 464 20.03 30.58 9.76
CA GLU A 464 19.04 30.91 8.70
C GLU A 464 19.03 29.86 7.57
N ASN A 465 20.19 29.28 7.27
CA ASN A 465 20.40 28.28 6.23
C ASN A 465 20.65 26.86 6.78
N TRP A 466 20.40 26.60 8.06
CA TRP A 466 20.65 25.29 8.66
C TRP A 466 19.51 24.85 9.55
N LYS A 467 18.82 23.78 9.14
CA LYS A 467 17.71 23.14 9.85
C LYS A 467 18.13 21.79 10.38
N LEU A 468 17.67 21.44 11.57
CA LEU A 468 17.85 20.14 12.21
C LEU A 468 16.49 19.59 12.62
N ASN A 469 16.22 18.31 12.30
CA ASN A 469 15.03 17.59 12.72
C ASN A 469 15.44 16.32 13.46
N ILE A 470 14.76 16.02 14.55
CA ILE A 470 14.95 14.81 15.36
C ILE A 470 13.59 14.17 15.56
N ASN A 471 13.48 12.89 15.16
CA ASN A 471 12.25 12.11 15.28
C ASN A 471 12.55 10.89 16.14
N PHE A 472 11.75 10.71 17.18
CA PHE A 472 11.77 9.50 18.00
C PHE A 472 10.38 8.86 17.95
N ASN A 473 10.34 7.54 17.76
CA ASN A 473 9.09 6.78 17.77
C ASN A 473 9.25 5.54 18.65
N TYR A 474 8.24 5.28 19.46
CA TYR A 474 8.04 4.03 20.18
C TYR A 474 6.69 3.43 19.79
N GLN A 475 6.67 2.15 19.51
CA GLN A 475 5.47 1.40 19.22
C GLN A 475 5.46 0.09 20.01
N ASN A 476 4.33 -0.21 20.65
CA ASN A 476 4.06 -1.50 21.27
C ASN A 476 2.82 -2.10 20.61
N LEU A 477 2.98 -3.29 20.03
CA LEU A 477 1.91 -4.07 19.42
C LEU A 477 1.63 -5.31 20.25
N ARG A 478 0.33 -5.59 20.43
CA ARG A 478 -0.20 -6.89 20.80
C ARG A 478 -1.28 -7.29 19.81
N SER A 479 -1.01 -8.33 19.01
CA SER A 479 -1.89 -8.83 17.96
C SER A 479 -2.39 -10.22 18.34
N ASP A 480 -3.69 -10.35 18.62
CA ASP A 480 -4.38 -11.61 18.95
C ASP A 480 -4.95 -12.21 17.65
N ASN A 481 -4.36 -13.32 17.22
CA ASN A 481 -4.62 -13.97 15.94
C ASN A 481 -5.29 -15.32 16.19
N PHE A 482 -6.52 -15.47 15.69
CA PHE A 482 -7.28 -16.70 15.89
C PHE A 482 -8.28 -16.93 14.76
N ARG A 483 -8.70 -18.18 14.65
CA ARG A 483 -9.87 -18.56 13.85
C ARG A 483 -11.07 -18.75 14.75
N ARG A 484 -12.26 -18.37 14.29
CA ARG A 484 -13.51 -18.64 15.00
C ARG A 484 -14.59 -19.16 14.06
N VAL A 485 -15.51 -19.91 14.61
CA VAL A 485 -16.71 -20.33 13.91
C VAL A 485 -17.64 -19.12 13.73
N LYS A 486 -18.02 -18.83 12.48
CA LYS A 486 -18.95 -17.73 12.15
C LYS A 486 -20.37 -18.23 11.94
N ASP A 487 -20.52 -19.36 11.25
CA ASP A 487 -21.81 -19.95 10.92
C ASP A 487 -21.66 -21.47 10.79
N LEU A 488 -22.54 -22.20 11.43
CA LEU A 488 -22.59 -23.67 11.43
C LEU A 488 -23.46 -24.24 10.30
N LEU A 489 -24.02 -23.40 9.44
CA LEU A 489 -24.87 -23.77 8.31
C LEU A 489 -25.96 -24.80 8.70
N GLY A 490 -26.67 -24.52 9.82
CA GLY A 490 -27.77 -25.34 10.32
C GLY A 490 -27.39 -26.50 11.25
N ALA A 491 -26.12 -26.76 11.51
CA ALA A 491 -25.65 -27.70 12.52
C ALA A 491 -25.62 -27.07 13.93
N ASN A 492 -25.54 -27.94 14.96
CA ASN A 492 -25.53 -27.51 16.37
C ASN A 492 -24.12 -27.16 16.88
N PHE A 493 -23.09 -27.81 16.34
CA PHE A 493 -21.67 -27.61 16.67
C PHE A 493 -20.78 -28.07 15.50
N ALA A 494 -19.50 -27.71 15.57
CA ALA A 494 -18.43 -28.25 14.72
C ALA A 494 -17.34 -28.85 15.59
N TYR A 495 -16.45 -29.65 14.99
CA TYR A 495 -15.32 -30.24 15.72
C TYR A 495 -14.06 -29.36 15.58
N ASN A 496 -13.37 -29.18 16.71
CA ASN A 496 -12.03 -28.57 16.73
C ASN A 496 -10.94 -29.64 16.55
N LEU A 497 -11.06 -30.37 15.43
CA LEU A 497 -10.21 -31.49 15.04
C LEU A 497 -9.61 -31.26 13.66
N ASN A 498 -8.41 -31.76 13.42
CA ASN A 498 -7.76 -31.68 12.12
C ASN A 498 -8.15 -32.87 11.24
N ALA A 499 -9.13 -32.68 10.36
CA ALA A 499 -9.62 -33.67 9.43
C ALA A 499 -8.54 -34.22 8.45
N PHE A 500 -7.47 -33.47 8.23
CA PHE A 500 -6.38 -33.86 7.33
C PHE A 500 -5.25 -34.61 8.05
N ASN A 501 -5.33 -34.72 9.40
CA ASN A 501 -4.34 -35.42 10.22
C ASN A 501 -5.01 -36.28 11.29
N ASN A 502 -5.73 -37.33 10.85
CA ASN A 502 -6.34 -38.34 11.73
C ASN A 502 -7.14 -37.78 12.91
N ASP A 503 -7.85 -36.68 12.70
CA ASP A 503 -8.68 -36.00 13.69
C ASP A 503 -7.94 -35.60 14.97
N VAL A 504 -6.66 -35.30 14.86
CA VAL A 504 -5.87 -34.81 15.98
C VAL A 504 -6.46 -33.48 16.46
N GLN A 505 -6.59 -33.33 17.79
CA GLN A 505 -7.09 -32.10 18.41
C GLN A 505 -6.15 -30.91 18.11
N TYR A 506 -6.73 -29.77 17.78
CA TYR A 506 -5.98 -28.51 17.68
C TYR A 506 -5.56 -27.97 19.05
N ASN A 507 -6.32 -28.28 20.13
CA ASN A 507 -6.01 -27.89 21.50
C ASN A 507 -6.26 -29.04 22.46
N THR A 508 -5.21 -29.70 22.93
CA THR A 508 -5.29 -30.81 23.86
C THR A 508 -5.46 -30.39 25.33
N ASP A 509 -5.34 -29.09 25.65
CA ASP A 509 -5.62 -28.58 26.99
C ASP A 509 -7.13 -28.43 27.25
N ASP A 510 -7.95 -28.49 26.20
CA ASP A 510 -9.40 -28.51 26.29
C ASP A 510 -9.94 -29.89 25.91
N ALA A 511 -10.55 -30.55 26.88
CA ALA A 511 -11.14 -31.87 26.63
C ALA A 511 -12.40 -31.80 25.73
N ASN A 512 -13.04 -30.63 25.62
CA ASN A 512 -14.18 -30.41 24.76
C ASN A 512 -13.69 -30.12 23.33
N THR A 513 -14.04 -31.00 22.41
CA THR A 513 -13.74 -30.82 20.98
C THR A 513 -14.87 -30.14 20.20
N GLU A 514 -16.01 -29.92 20.82
CA GLU A 514 -17.14 -29.23 20.19
C GLU A 514 -16.98 -27.72 20.28
N VAL A 515 -17.17 -27.05 19.14
CA VAL A 515 -17.15 -25.59 19.04
C VAL A 515 -18.44 -25.07 18.41
N ARG A 516 -18.88 -23.91 18.88
CA ARG A 516 -20.11 -23.23 18.47
C ARG A 516 -19.82 -21.89 17.82
N VAL A 517 -20.86 -21.24 17.31
CA VAL A 517 -20.71 -19.90 16.72
C VAL A 517 -20.08 -18.93 17.72
N GLY A 518 -18.99 -18.32 17.34
CA GLY A 518 -18.19 -17.40 18.15
C GLY A 518 -16.99 -18.04 18.84
N ASP A 519 -16.95 -19.37 19.01
CA ASP A 519 -15.83 -20.06 19.64
C ASP A 519 -14.58 -20.05 18.74
N ARG A 520 -13.42 -20.02 19.39
CA ARG A 520 -12.13 -20.18 18.69
C ARG A 520 -11.95 -21.64 18.26
N THR A 521 -11.37 -21.82 17.07
CA THR A 521 -11.11 -23.13 16.47
C THR A 521 -9.79 -23.11 15.71
N GLN A 522 -9.20 -24.28 15.50
CA GLN A 522 -8.01 -24.56 14.72
C GLN A 522 -6.73 -23.89 15.22
N TYR A 523 -6.67 -22.58 15.39
CA TYR A 523 -5.51 -21.88 15.93
C TYR A 523 -5.85 -20.65 16.76
N SER A 524 -4.99 -20.37 17.71
CA SER A 524 -5.04 -19.17 18.55
C SER A 524 -3.64 -18.85 19.06
N TYR A 525 -3.15 -17.62 18.78
CA TYR A 525 -1.84 -17.14 19.21
C TYR A 525 -1.78 -15.62 19.25
N GLU A 526 -0.87 -15.07 20.02
CA GLU A 526 -0.55 -13.65 20.03
C GLU A 526 0.82 -13.39 19.39
N LEU A 527 0.93 -12.27 18.69
CA LEU A 527 2.20 -11.68 18.26
C LEU A 527 2.44 -10.39 19.05
N LEU A 528 3.62 -10.30 19.62
CA LEU A 528 4.06 -9.19 20.46
C LEU A 528 5.23 -8.50 19.77
N LYS A 529 5.23 -7.17 19.71
CA LYS A 529 6.34 -6.40 19.15
C LYS A 529 6.51 -5.08 19.90
N ASP A 530 7.75 -4.83 20.32
CA ASP A 530 8.21 -3.52 20.75
C ASP A 530 9.17 -2.97 19.70
N HIS A 531 8.97 -1.73 19.30
CA HIS A 531 9.80 -1.08 18.30
C HIS A 531 10.16 0.34 18.74
N TYR A 532 11.44 0.65 18.67
CA TYR A 532 12.01 1.96 18.97
C TYR A 532 12.76 2.46 17.74
N SER A 533 12.56 3.69 17.33
CA SER A 533 13.32 4.28 16.25
C SER A 533 13.72 5.72 16.51
N LEU A 534 14.91 6.08 16.06
CA LEU A 534 15.47 7.42 16.11
C LEU A 534 15.94 7.80 14.71
N ASN A 535 15.48 8.94 14.23
CA ASN A 535 15.93 9.56 13.00
C ASN A 535 16.39 10.98 13.27
N VAL A 536 17.55 11.33 12.76
CA VAL A 536 18.10 12.68 12.81
C VAL A 536 18.40 13.12 11.39
N SER A 537 17.77 14.21 10.95
CA SER A 537 18.03 14.81 9.64
C SER A 537 18.48 16.26 9.76
N SER A 538 19.38 16.64 8.89
CA SER A 538 19.96 17.99 8.83
C SER A 538 19.94 18.50 7.40
N GLU A 539 19.40 19.68 7.20
CA GLU A 539 19.36 20.39 5.92
C GLU A 539 20.20 21.65 5.99
N VAL A 540 21.09 21.80 5.02
CA VAL A 540 21.93 22.99 4.89
C VAL A 540 21.80 23.55 3.48
N ASP A 541 21.45 24.82 3.38
CA ASP A 541 21.36 25.52 2.11
C ASP A 541 22.64 26.40 1.90
N PHE A 542 23.37 26.06 0.86
CA PHE A 542 24.51 26.83 0.40
C PHE A 542 24.14 27.41 -0.96
N ASN A 543 24.20 28.64 -1.17
CA ASN A 543 24.04 29.35 -2.45
C ASN A 543 23.60 28.50 -3.68
N LYS A 544 24.51 27.65 -4.22
CA LYS A 544 24.21 26.74 -5.36
C LYS A 544 23.88 25.31 -4.97
N PHE A 545 23.99 24.97 -3.71
CA PHE A 545 23.75 23.62 -3.22
C PHE A 545 22.77 23.62 -2.06
N ASN A 546 21.82 22.70 -2.08
CA ASN A 546 21.06 22.32 -0.92
C ASN A 546 21.45 20.87 -0.60
N VAL A 547 21.80 20.61 0.65
CA VAL A 547 22.25 19.30 1.12
C VAL A 547 21.39 18.87 2.29
N VAL A 548 20.78 17.70 2.18
CA VAL A 548 20.07 17.06 3.28
C VAL A 548 20.77 15.74 3.60
N ALA A 549 21.04 15.51 4.87
CA ALA A 549 21.57 14.24 5.36
C ALA A 549 20.66 13.73 6.48
N SER A 550 20.40 12.43 6.49
CA SER A 550 19.57 11.77 7.50
C SER A 550 20.25 10.48 7.95
N ILE A 551 20.27 10.25 9.26
CA ILE A 551 20.72 9.01 9.88
C ILE A 551 19.61 8.39 10.69
N PHE A 552 19.58 7.08 10.74
CA PHE A 552 18.51 6.30 11.34
C PHE A 552 19.07 5.11 12.11
N SER A 553 18.45 4.81 13.23
CA SER A 553 18.63 3.53 13.91
C SER A 553 17.30 3.10 14.53
N SER A 554 17.02 1.80 14.49
CA SER A 554 15.88 1.23 15.20
C SER A 554 16.24 -0.10 15.87
N TYR A 555 15.54 -0.38 16.95
CA TYR A 555 15.61 -1.63 17.68
C TYR A 555 14.20 -2.20 17.84
N SER A 556 14.04 -3.48 17.55
CA SER A 556 12.76 -4.15 17.72
C SER A 556 12.94 -5.50 18.42
N GLN A 557 11.97 -5.83 19.26
CA GLN A 557 11.80 -7.13 19.92
C GLN A 557 10.50 -7.74 19.45
N SER A 558 10.54 -8.99 19.00
CA SER A 558 9.36 -9.71 18.51
C SER A 558 9.25 -11.05 19.21
N GLN A 559 8.03 -11.44 19.58
CA GLN A 559 7.74 -12.70 20.27
C GLN A 559 6.38 -13.24 19.83
N ARG A 560 6.28 -14.56 19.71
CA ARG A 560 5.01 -15.27 19.58
C ARG A 560 4.59 -15.89 20.91
N GLU A 561 3.31 -15.81 21.27
CA GLU A 561 2.71 -16.53 22.38
C GLU A 561 1.55 -17.39 21.87
N GLY A 562 1.69 -18.72 21.94
CA GLY A 562 0.64 -19.65 21.52
C GLY A 562 -0.33 -19.95 22.64
N ASP A 563 -1.65 -19.94 22.35
CA ASP A 563 -2.70 -20.26 23.32
C ASP A 563 -3.02 -21.76 23.33
N TYR A 564 -2.91 -22.43 22.19
CA TYR A 564 -3.28 -23.82 21.99
C TYR A 564 -2.09 -24.75 22.12
N ARG A 565 -2.30 -25.88 22.84
CA ARG A 565 -1.38 -27.01 22.83
C ARG A 565 -1.79 -28.00 21.74
N SER A 566 -1.02 -28.09 20.70
CA SER A 566 -1.30 -29.00 19.58
C SER A 566 -1.29 -30.47 20.00
N GLY A 567 -2.24 -31.23 19.48
CA GLY A 567 -2.25 -32.68 19.57
C GLY A 567 -1.24 -33.38 18.64
N ILE A 568 -0.70 -32.66 17.66
CA ILE A 568 0.39 -33.15 16.84
C ILE A 568 1.63 -33.24 17.72
N ILE A 569 2.14 -34.46 17.94
CA ILE A 569 3.21 -34.75 18.90
C ILE A 569 4.44 -33.84 18.66
N ALA A 570 4.82 -33.65 17.41
CA ALA A 570 5.96 -32.83 17.06
C ALA A 570 5.77 -31.33 17.31
N PHE A 571 4.53 -30.84 17.46
CA PHE A 571 4.23 -29.45 17.77
C PHE A 571 4.01 -29.19 19.25
N LYS A 572 3.85 -30.25 20.04
CA LYS A 572 3.38 -30.18 21.43
C LYS A 572 4.15 -29.20 22.31
N ASP A 573 5.45 -29.16 22.16
CA ASP A 573 6.34 -28.33 23.00
C ASP A 573 6.53 -26.91 22.46
N ASN A 574 6.22 -26.66 21.17
CA ASN A 574 6.46 -25.39 20.47
C ASN A 574 5.17 -24.68 20.03
N SER A 575 4.01 -25.25 20.33
CA SER A 575 2.71 -24.69 19.95
C SER A 575 2.18 -23.69 20.97
N LYS A 576 2.29 -24.00 22.29
CA LYS A 576 1.78 -23.20 23.39
C LYS A 576 2.87 -22.48 24.16
N GLY A 577 2.53 -21.26 24.63
CA GLY A 577 3.43 -20.42 25.44
C GLY A 577 4.28 -19.48 24.61
N LYS A 578 5.22 -18.84 25.27
CA LYS A 578 6.07 -17.80 24.67
C LYS A 578 7.26 -18.40 23.94
N SER A 579 7.48 -17.97 22.70
CA SER A 579 8.71 -18.22 21.97
C SER A 579 9.89 -17.50 22.59
N LYS A 580 11.09 -17.78 22.10
CA LYS A 580 12.23 -16.90 22.33
C LYS A 580 11.95 -15.53 21.73
N VAL A 581 12.46 -14.48 22.39
CA VAL A 581 12.42 -13.13 21.84
C VAL A 581 13.39 -13.06 20.66
N TYR A 582 12.93 -12.49 19.57
CA TYR A 582 13.78 -12.16 18.43
C TYR A 582 14.10 -10.67 18.48
N ASP A 583 15.39 -10.36 18.58
CA ASP A 583 15.92 -9.01 18.61
C ASP A 583 16.44 -8.61 17.25
N ALA A 584 16.10 -7.42 16.76
CA ALA A 584 16.62 -6.87 15.51
C ALA A 584 17.08 -5.43 15.71
N LEU A 585 18.25 -5.13 15.17
CA LEU A 585 18.82 -3.79 15.13
C LEU A 585 18.96 -3.36 13.68
N ASP A 586 18.44 -2.19 13.34
CA ASP A 586 18.58 -1.57 12.04
C ASP A 586 19.31 -0.25 12.13
N ALA A 587 19.98 0.11 11.04
CA ALA A 587 20.63 1.38 10.87
C ALA A 587 20.63 1.81 9.41
N GLY A 588 20.76 3.12 9.18
CA GLY A 588 20.80 3.63 7.82
C GLY A 588 21.21 5.07 7.71
N ILE A 589 21.56 5.42 6.48
CA ILE A 589 21.86 6.79 6.06
C ILE A 589 21.13 7.09 4.77
N LYS A 590 20.65 8.33 4.64
CA LYS A 590 20.12 8.91 3.41
C LYS A 590 20.72 10.28 3.19
N GLY A 591 20.85 10.66 1.92
CA GLY A 591 21.31 11.98 1.55
C GLY A 591 20.69 12.48 0.27
N LYS A 592 20.43 13.79 0.22
CA LYS A 592 20.01 14.53 -0.98
C LYS A 592 21.01 15.65 -1.24
N ILE A 593 21.47 15.78 -2.47
CA ILE A 593 22.27 16.91 -2.93
C ILE A 593 21.58 17.52 -4.13
N THR A 594 21.18 18.77 -4.00
CA THR A 594 20.60 19.56 -5.07
C THR A 594 21.61 20.59 -5.55
N TYR A 595 21.98 20.52 -6.83
CA TYR A 595 22.78 21.53 -7.48
C TYR A 595 21.91 22.45 -8.34
N LYS A 596 21.87 23.72 -7.97
CA LYS A 596 21.14 24.80 -8.67
C LYS A 596 22.01 25.31 -9.83
N ILE A 597 21.79 24.80 -11.06
CA ILE A 597 22.53 25.26 -12.26
C ILE A 597 22.21 26.73 -12.52
N ASN A 598 20.91 27.02 -12.54
CA ASN A 598 20.33 28.36 -12.63
C ASN A 598 18.91 28.32 -12.08
N GLY A 599 18.15 29.42 -12.20
CA GLY A 599 16.82 29.55 -11.68
C GLY A 599 15.72 28.61 -12.23
N LYS A 600 16.04 27.80 -13.24
CA LYS A 600 15.08 26.90 -13.89
C LYS A 600 15.56 25.46 -13.95
N ASN A 601 16.84 25.22 -13.72
CA ASN A 601 17.50 23.95 -14.02
C ASN A 601 18.27 23.46 -12.80
N PHE A 602 17.99 22.24 -12.40
CA PHE A 602 18.53 21.62 -11.18
C PHE A 602 18.97 20.19 -11.48
N ILE A 603 20.04 19.78 -10.82
CA ILE A 603 20.45 18.38 -10.73
C ILE A 603 20.26 17.94 -9.28
N VAL A 604 19.53 16.86 -9.07
CA VAL A 604 19.26 16.29 -7.74
C VAL A 604 19.80 14.88 -7.71
N TYR A 605 20.66 14.60 -6.74
CA TYR A 605 21.11 13.26 -6.42
C TYR A 605 20.56 12.85 -5.07
N ASN A 606 19.94 11.66 -4.99
CA ASN A 606 19.57 11.01 -3.76
C ASN A 606 20.33 9.69 -3.63
N GLY A 607 20.81 9.40 -2.41
CA GLY A 607 21.46 8.15 -2.08
C GLY A 607 20.99 7.63 -0.73
N ALA A 608 20.79 6.30 -0.61
CA ALA A 608 20.37 5.66 0.62
C ALA A 608 21.05 4.31 0.79
N PHE A 609 21.45 4.00 2.02
CA PHE A 609 21.92 2.68 2.45
C PHE A 609 21.38 2.39 3.85
N PHE A 610 20.56 1.36 4.00
CA PHE A 610 19.94 1.02 5.27
C PHE A 610 19.52 -0.44 5.35
N SER A 611 19.30 -0.92 6.57
CA SER A 611 18.70 -2.22 6.84
C SER A 611 17.26 -2.09 7.34
N LEU A 612 16.48 -3.17 7.17
CA LEU A 612 15.14 -3.32 7.71
C LEU A 612 14.97 -4.72 8.30
N ALA A 613 14.51 -4.79 9.53
CA ALA A 613 14.15 -6.03 10.20
C ALA A 613 13.03 -6.77 9.46
N PRO A 614 12.98 -8.11 9.54
CA PRO A 614 11.87 -8.87 9.01
C PRO A 614 10.54 -8.47 9.67
N THR A 615 9.47 -8.50 8.91
CA THR A 615 8.10 -8.34 9.42
C THR A 615 7.69 -9.57 10.23
N LEU A 616 6.63 -9.49 11.02
CA LEU A 616 6.17 -10.62 11.81
C LEU A 616 5.77 -11.83 10.94
N ASN A 617 5.21 -11.57 9.74
CA ASN A 617 4.88 -12.61 8.77
C ASN A 617 6.10 -13.27 8.12
N GLU A 618 7.21 -12.55 7.99
CA GLU A 618 8.48 -13.09 7.48
C GLU A 618 9.26 -13.82 8.57
N LEU A 619 9.06 -13.43 9.84
CA LEU A 619 9.80 -13.95 10.98
C LEU A 619 9.40 -15.37 11.36
N TYR A 620 8.07 -15.66 11.34
CA TYR A 620 7.57 -16.99 11.73
C TYR A 620 7.00 -17.71 10.51
N ILE A 621 7.56 -18.89 10.20
CA ILE A 621 7.16 -19.64 9.00
C ILE A 621 5.71 -20.16 9.10
N ASN A 622 5.29 -20.66 10.28
CA ASN A 622 3.92 -21.10 10.54
C ASN A 622 3.46 -20.69 11.95
N PRO A 623 3.18 -19.40 12.18
CA PRO A 623 2.80 -18.91 13.52
C PRO A 623 1.46 -19.48 14.02
N ARG A 624 0.61 -20.04 13.13
CA ARG A 624 -0.64 -20.70 13.50
C ARG A 624 -0.42 -21.97 14.31
N ALA A 625 0.65 -22.71 14.02
CA ALA A 625 0.93 -24.01 14.64
C ALA A 625 2.05 -23.96 15.67
N VAL A 626 3.17 -23.29 15.37
CA VAL A 626 4.42 -23.36 16.13
C VAL A 626 5.14 -22.01 16.19
N ASP A 627 6.14 -21.92 17.06
CA ASP A 627 6.98 -20.75 17.28
C ASP A 627 8.28 -20.74 16.45
N TYR A 628 8.37 -21.58 15.41
CA TYR A 628 9.59 -21.69 14.61
C TYR A 628 9.84 -20.45 13.78
N LEU A 629 11.05 -19.92 13.90
CA LEU A 629 11.53 -18.87 13.02
C LEU A 629 11.71 -19.40 11.59
N THR A 630 11.48 -18.53 10.63
CA THR A 630 11.76 -18.82 9.22
C THR A 630 13.26 -19.09 9.04
N PRO A 631 13.66 -20.23 8.50
CA PRO A 631 15.07 -20.60 8.36
C PRO A 631 15.83 -19.57 7.52
N GLY A 632 16.96 -19.11 8.02
CA GLY A 632 17.80 -18.15 7.30
C GLY A 632 17.25 -16.72 7.24
N VAL A 633 16.18 -16.40 7.96
CA VAL A 633 15.65 -15.04 8.06
C VAL A 633 16.69 -14.06 8.60
N LYS A 634 16.83 -12.91 7.95
CA LYS A 634 17.80 -11.85 8.30
C LYS A 634 17.18 -10.50 7.99
N ASN A 635 17.79 -9.44 8.54
CA ASN A 635 17.47 -8.09 8.10
C ASN A 635 17.83 -7.94 6.62
N GLN A 636 16.89 -7.39 5.84
CA GLN A 636 17.16 -7.03 4.46
C GLN A 636 18.02 -5.78 4.40
N VAL A 637 18.88 -5.69 3.39
CA VAL A 637 19.78 -4.55 3.16
C VAL A 637 19.41 -3.89 1.86
N ILE A 638 19.22 -2.58 1.92
CA ILE A 638 18.79 -1.75 0.80
C ILE A 638 19.88 -0.75 0.46
N ASN A 639 20.27 -0.72 -0.82
CA ASN A 639 21.13 0.32 -1.40
C ASN A 639 20.41 0.92 -2.59
N SER A 640 20.14 2.23 -2.55
CA SER A 640 19.38 2.91 -3.59
C SER A 640 20.01 4.25 -3.93
N ASN A 641 20.07 4.53 -5.23
CA ASN A 641 20.63 5.77 -5.74
C ASN A 641 19.77 6.28 -6.90
N ASP A 642 19.52 7.57 -6.96
CA ASP A 642 18.92 8.20 -8.12
C ASP A 642 19.55 9.54 -8.46
N LEU A 643 19.54 9.87 -9.74
CA LEU A 643 19.99 11.13 -10.29
C LEU A 643 18.90 11.71 -11.16
N SER A 644 18.46 12.92 -10.86
CA SER A 644 17.39 13.60 -11.56
C SER A 644 17.87 14.94 -12.12
N TYR A 645 17.48 15.23 -13.36
CA TYR A 645 17.48 16.58 -13.92
C TYR A 645 16.07 17.13 -13.87
N ILE A 646 15.89 18.29 -13.25
CA ILE A 646 14.61 18.97 -13.10
C ILE A 646 14.67 20.32 -13.80
N MET A 647 13.71 20.59 -14.67
CA MET A 647 13.50 21.88 -15.32
C MET A 647 12.13 22.43 -14.91
N ARG A 648 12.10 23.63 -14.37
CA ARG A 648 10.90 24.37 -13.97
C ARG A 648 10.77 25.63 -14.79
N GLY A 649 10.08 25.58 -15.92
CA GLY A 649 9.76 26.71 -16.78
C GLY A 649 8.28 27.03 -16.75
N GLN A 650 7.92 28.23 -17.20
CA GLN A 650 6.51 28.68 -17.27
C GLN A 650 5.68 27.85 -18.28
N VAL A 651 6.31 27.44 -19.37
CA VAL A 651 5.69 26.69 -20.47
C VAL A 651 5.96 25.21 -20.34
N LEU A 652 7.15 24.82 -19.91
CA LEU A 652 7.59 23.42 -19.79
C LEU A 652 8.10 23.16 -18.39
N LYS A 653 7.52 22.18 -17.72
CA LYS A 653 8.10 21.50 -16.56
C LYS A 653 8.54 20.12 -17.01
N LEU A 654 9.75 19.71 -16.60
CA LEU A 654 10.35 18.44 -17.00
C LEU A 654 11.10 17.83 -15.82
N ARG A 655 10.99 16.52 -15.65
CA ARG A 655 11.87 15.71 -14.82
C ARG A 655 12.37 14.52 -15.64
N LEU A 656 13.67 14.33 -15.64
CA LEU A 656 14.32 13.12 -16.14
C LEU A 656 15.12 12.52 -15.00
N SER A 657 14.85 11.25 -14.68
CA SER A 657 15.51 10.54 -13.58
C SER A 657 16.07 9.22 -14.06
N ALA A 658 17.24 8.85 -13.52
CA ALA A 658 17.77 7.49 -13.62
C ALA A 658 17.98 6.96 -12.21
N TYR A 659 17.70 5.66 -11.98
CA TYR A 659 17.79 5.06 -10.67
C TYR A 659 18.39 3.66 -10.71
N TYR A 660 18.99 3.28 -9.59
CA TYR A 660 19.54 1.95 -9.34
C TYR A 660 19.35 1.58 -7.88
N THR A 661 18.63 0.48 -7.63
CA THR A 661 18.31 -0.02 -6.29
C THR A 661 18.59 -1.50 -6.22
N THR A 662 19.24 -1.93 -5.15
CA THR A 662 19.38 -3.34 -4.77
C THR A 662 18.74 -3.58 -3.41
N ILE A 663 18.05 -4.70 -3.29
CA ILE A 663 17.55 -5.24 -2.03
C ILE A 663 18.18 -6.61 -1.86
N SER A 664 18.86 -6.84 -0.75
CA SER A 664 19.52 -8.11 -0.46
C SER A 664 18.97 -8.74 0.83
N ASN A 665 19.03 -10.06 0.92
CA ASN A 665 18.57 -10.85 2.07
C ASN A 665 17.06 -10.71 2.38
N SER A 666 16.22 -10.42 1.40
CA SER A 666 14.76 -10.43 1.63
C SER A 666 14.25 -11.82 1.93
N THR A 667 13.16 -11.88 2.68
CA THR A 667 12.37 -13.09 2.92
C THR A 667 11.02 -12.94 2.25
N GLU A 668 10.56 -13.97 1.54
CA GLU A 668 9.24 -14.00 0.91
C GLU A 668 8.48 -15.23 1.41
N ILE A 669 7.26 -15.03 1.88
CA ILE A 669 6.40 -16.10 2.40
C ILE A 669 5.17 -16.25 1.50
N SER A 670 4.93 -17.47 1.03
CA SER A 670 3.73 -17.85 0.30
C SER A 670 2.97 -18.93 1.07
N ARG A 671 1.64 -18.88 1.05
CA ARG A 671 0.78 -19.87 1.70
C ARG A 671 -0.25 -20.38 0.71
N TYR A 672 -0.33 -21.68 0.54
CA TYR A 672 -1.26 -22.32 -0.40
C TYR A 672 -1.57 -23.76 0.00
N TYR A 673 -2.69 -24.31 -0.50
CA TYR A 673 -3.01 -25.71 -0.33
C TYR A 673 -2.39 -26.53 -1.44
N ALA A 674 -1.67 -27.61 -1.08
CA ALA A 674 -1.11 -28.56 -2.01
C ALA A 674 -1.29 -29.99 -1.50
N ALA A 675 -1.27 -30.94 -2.43
CA ALA A 675 -1.22 -32.34 -2.11
C ALA A 675 0.22 -32.71 -1.74
N VAL A 676 0.41 -33.20 -0.52
CA VAL A 676 1.71 -33.73 -0.06
C VAL A 676 1.60 -35.25 -0.03
N SER A 677 2.54 -35.94 -0.70
CA SER A 677 2.67 -37.39 -0.63
C SER A 677 3.25 -37.81 0.72
N ASN A 678 2.62 -38.71 1.42
CA ASN A 678 3.11 -39.40 2.59
C ASN A 678 3.13 -40.89 2.36
N GLU A 679 3.57 -41.70 3.33
CA GLU A 679 3.63 -43.16 3.25
C GLU A 679 2.29 -43.84 3.00
N THR A 680 1.18 -43.17 3.31
CA THR A 680 -0.18 -43.67 3.20
C THR A 680 -0.96 -43.11 1.99
N GLY A 681 -0.35 -42.22 1.20
CA GLY A 681 -0.99 -41.61 0.02
C GLY A 681 -0.76 -40.11 -0.09
N SER A 682 -1.66 -39.40 -0.79
CA SER A 682 -1.59 -37.95 -0.96
C SER A 682 -2.62 -37.24 -0.07
N VAL A 683 -2.18 -36.32 0.78
CA VAL A 683 -3.01 -35.53 1.68
C VAL A 683 -2.91 -34.06 1.29
N ASN A 684 -4.07 -33.39 1.15
CA ASN A 684 -4.10 -31.94 0.99
C ASN A 684 -3.82 -31.25 2.33
N THR A 685 -2.83 -30.38 2.34
CA THR A 685 -2.45 -29.62 3.54
C THR A 685 -2.10 -28.18 3.19
N LEU A 686 -2.16 -27.29 4.18
CA LEU A 686 -1.68 -25.92 4.01
C LEU A 686 -0.13 -25.93 4.03
N ILE A 687 0.46 -25.44 2.97
CA ILE A 687 1.90 -25.26 2.84
C ILE A 687 2.24 -23.80 3.15
N ASN A 688 3.17 -23.59 4.06
CA ASN A 688 3.85 -22.33 4.27
C ASN A 688 5.21 -22.44 3.59
N GLU A 689 5.37 -21.77 2.46
CA GLU A 689 6.62 -21.73 1.69
C GLU A 689 7.39 -20.46 2.02
N ALA A 690 8.67 -20.58 2.29
CA ALA A 690 9.57 -19.46 2.54
C ALA A 690 10.73 -19.48 1.56
N MET A 691 10.97 -18.38 0.87
CA MET A 691 12.23 -18.05 0.20
C MET A 691 13.04 -17.11 1.07
N THR A 692 14.28 -17.47 1.40
CA THR A 692 15.17 -16.64 2.21
C THR A 692 16.49 -16.36 1.49
N GLY A 693 17.07 -15.21 1.82
CA GLY A 693 18.25 -14.72 1.11
C GLY A 693 17.95 -14.29 -0.32
N VAL A 694 16.77 -13.69 -0.53
CA VAL A 694 16.33 -13.19 -1.84
C VAL A 694 16.99 -11.87 -2.15
N ASP A 695 17.70 -11.79 -3.29
CA ASP A 695 18.30 -10.56 -3.78
C ASP A 695 17.58 -10.09 -5.05
N LYS A 696 17.27 -8.78 -5.07
CA LYS A 696 16.57 -8.11 -6.18
C LYS A 696 17.32 -6.87 -6.64
N ARG A 697 17.16 -6.56 -7.91
CA ARG A 697 17.65 -5.33 -8.53
C ARG A 697 16.54 -4.60 -9.26
N TYR A 698 16.46 -3.31 -9.04
CA TYR A 698 15.56 -2.38 -9.72
C TYR A 698 16.38 -1.28 -10.36
N MET A 699 16.31 -1.12 -11.67
CA MET A 699 16.99 -0.05 -12.36
C MET A 699 16.16 0.47 -13.51
N GLY A 700 16.33 1.73 -13.86
CA GLY A 700 15.59 2.29 -14.97
C GLY A 700 15.74 3.79 -15.09
N ALA A 701 14.92 4.34 -16.00
CA ALA A 701 14.79 5.76 -16.24
C ALA A 701 13.33 6.18 -16.28
N GLU A 702 13.08 7.40 -15.83
CA GLU A 702 11.76 8.03 -15.75
C GLU A 702 11.81 9.39 -16.39
N LEU A 703 10.84 9.71 -17.24
CA LEU A 703 10.61 11.02 -17.83
C LEU A 703 9.20 11.47 -17.49
N GLY A 704 9.05 12.66 -16.94
CA GLY A 704 7.77 13.34 -16.79
C GLY A 704 7.84 14.75 -17.32
N PHE A 705 6.81 15.17 -18.06
CA PHE A 705 6.69 16.54 -18.52
C PHE A 705 5.27 17.08 -18.44
N ASP A 706 5.16 18.39 -18.24
CA ASP A 706 3.92 19.16 -18.33
C ASP A 706 4.19 20.39 -19.21
N VAL A 707 3.47 20.50 -20.32
CA VAL A 707 3.64 21.56 -21.32
C VAL A 707 2.34 22.35 -21.45
N LYS A 708 2.40 23.65 -21.26
CA LYS A 708 1.32 24.57 -21.60
C LYS A 708 1.43 24.92 -23.10
N ILE A 709 0.66 24.19 -23.93
CA ILE A 709 0.60 24.43 -25.39
C ILE A 709 -0.03 25.80 -25.66
N THR A 710 -1.10 26.11 -24.93
CA THR A 710 -1.75 27.42 -24.89
C THR A 710 -2.14 27.75 -23.45
N PRO A 711 -2.59 28.95 -23.12
CA PRO A 711 -3.09 29.24 -21.76
C PRO A 711 -4.23 28.34 -21.28
N THR A 712 -4.91 27.68 -22.22
CA THR A 712 -6.06 26.80 -21.93
C THR A 712 -5.81 25.33 -22.23
N LEU A 713 -4.74 24.97 -22.95
CA LEU A 713 -4.44 23.62 -23.37
C LEU A 713 -3.09 23.16 -22.82
N ASN A 714 -3.12 22.13 -21.98
CA ASN A 714 -1.95 21.47 -21.41
C ASN A 714 -1.76 20.09 -22.02
N ALA A 715 -0.50 19.70 -22.24
CA ALA A 715 -0.12 18.31 -22.51
C ALA A 715 0.76 17.80 -21.38
N THR A 716 0.47 16.59 -20.91
CA THR A 716 1.28 15.88 -19.91
C THR A 716 1.78 14.57 -20.49
N GLY A 717 3.00 14.18 -20.19
CA GLY A 717 3.53 12.90 -20.62
C GLY A 717 4.44 12.28 -19.58
N VAL A 718 4.38 10.94 -19.54
CA VAL A 718 5.20 10.10 -18.68
C VAL A 718 5.75 8.94 -19.49
N ALA A 719 7.03 8.65 -19.29
CA ALA A 719 7.65 7.41 -19.73
C ALA A 719 8.44 6.83 -18.56
N SER A 720 8.19 5.57 -18.24
CA SER A 720 8.98 4.79 -17.31
C SER A 720 9.49 3.54 -18.01
N VAL A 721 10.80 3.33 -18.00
CA VAL A 721 11.45 2.16 -18.57
C VAL A 721 12.34 1.55 -17.49
N GLY A 722 11.93 0.40 -16.96
CA GLY A 722 12.62 -0.27 -15.88
C GLY A 722 12.98 -1.71 -16.21
N GLU A 723 13.89 -2.27 -15.42
CA GLU A 723 14.16 -3.69 -15.28
C GLU A 723 14.19 -4.04 -13.79
N TYR A 724 13.20 -4.82 -13.35
CA TYR A 724 13.04 -5.29 -11.97
C TYR A 724 13.19 -6.79 -11.96
N LYS A 725 14.25 -7.32 -11.31
CA LYS A 725 14.54 -8.74 -11.37
C LYS A 725 15.20 -9.30 -10.12
N TYR A 726 15.05 -10.60 -9.96
CA TYR A 726 15.83 -11.40 -9.02
C TYR A 726 17.26 -11.58 -9.53
N THR A 727 18.25 -11.54 -8.64
CA THR A 727 19.67 -11.54 -9.02
C THR A 727 20.44 -12.78 -8.54
N ASN A 728 19.82 -13.57 -7.67
CA ASN A 728 20.43 -14.78 -7.11
C ASN A 728 19.49 -15.99 -7.13
N THR A 729 19.91 -17.07 -6.50
CA THR A 729 19.19 -18.34 -6.31
C THR A 729 18.91 -18.55 -4.82
N PRO A 730 17.80 -17.98 -4.27
CA PRO A 730 17.50 -18.05 -2.85
C PRO A 730 17.18 -19.47 -2.38
N GLN A 731 17.26 -19.70 -1.06
CA GLN A 731 16.90 -20.98 -0.45
C GLN A 731 15.39 -21.06 -0.27
N VAL A 732 14.82 -22.25 -0.53
CA VAL A 732 13.39 -22.54 -0.41
C VAL A 732 13.15 -23.57 0.68
N TYR A 733 12.23 -23.25 1.56
CA TYR A 733 11.75 -24.10 2.63
C TYR A 733 10.26 -24.21 2.60
N SER A 734 9.71 -25.32 3.02
CA SER A 734 8.30 -25.43 3.33
C SER A 734 8.07 -26.01 4.71
N PHE A 735 6.95 -25.60 5.29
CA PHE A 735 6.46 -26.12 6.55
C PHE A 735 4.95 -26.31 6.43
N ASP A 736 4.48 -27.55 6.56
CA ASP A 736 3.06 -27.86 6.46
C ASP A 736 2.42 -28.07 7.86
N ASP A 737 1.10 -28.11 7.89
CA ASP A 737 0.31 -28.32 9.11
C ASP A 737 0.41 -29.78 9.62
N LEU A 738 1.13 -30.67 8.92
CA LEU A 738 1.39 -32.06 9.32
C LEU A 738 2.75 -32.24 9.98
N ASN A 739 3.52 -31.17 10.19
CA ASN A 739 4.90 -31.15 10.68
C ASN A 739 5.96 -31.63 9.67
N ASN A 740 5.71 -31.51 8.39
CA ASN A 740 6.77 -31.75 7.43
C ASN A 740 7.53 -30.45 7.18
N PHE A 741 8.69 -30.33 7.81
CA PHE A 741 9.68 -29.33 7.43
C PHE A 741 10.53 -29.90 6.31
N ARG A 742 10.62 -29.18 5.19
CA ARG A 742 11.42 -29.59 4.03
C ARG A 742 12.29 -28.43 3.56
N SER A 743 13.55 -28.74 3.28
CA SER A 743 14.45 -27.87 2.54
C SER A 743 14.52 -28.36 1.10
N TYR A 744 14.21 -27.48 0.16
CA TYR A 744 14.24 -27.78 -1.27
C TYR A 744 15.53 -27.30 -1.95
N GLY A 745 16.46 -26.74 -1.16
CA GLY A 745 17.67 -26.14 -1.70
C GLY A 745 17.37 -24.79 -2.38
N SER A 746 18.13 -24.48 -3.40
CA SER A 746 18.04 -23.20 -4.10
C SER A 746 16.99 -23.21 -5.19
N ALA A 747 16.21 -22.11 -5.30
CA ALA A 747 15.35 -21.86 -6.46
C ALA A 747 16.16 -21.20 -7.59
N ASN A 748 16.09 -21.75 -8.78
CA ASN A 748 16.74 -21.20 -9.97
C ASN A 748 15.90 -20.09 -10.60
N ILE A 749 15.81 -18.94 -9.91
CA ILE A 749 15.02 -17.77 -10.32
C ILE A 749 15.87 -16.56 -10.67
N LYS A 750 17.18 -16.75 -10.80
CA LYS A 750 18.04 -15.66 -11.26
C LYS A 750 17.56 -15.14 -12.61
N ASP A 751 17.48 -13.81 -12.75
CA ASP A 751 16.98 -13.07 -13.92
C ASP A 751 15.46 -13.12 -14.14
N TYR A 752 14.68 -13.78 -13.29
CA TYR A 752 13.21 -13.65 -13.29
C TYR A 752 12.81 -12.22 -12.98
N LYS A 753 11.75 -11.76 -13.63
CA LYS A 753 11.20 -10.42 -13.43
C LYS A 753 10.30 -10.40 -12.22
N VAL A 754 10.38 -9.31 -11.45
CA VAL A 754 9.45 -9.07 -10.35
C VAL A 754 8.04 -8.90 -10.92
N ALA A 755 7.12 -9.69 -10.42
CA ALA A 755 5.73 -9.68 -10.84
C ALA A 755 4.93 -8.51 -10.25
N GLY A 756 3.70 -8.32 -10.72
CA GLY A 756 2.72 -7.42 -10.10
C GLY A 756 2.75 -5.97 -10.56
N THR A 757 3.65 -5.62 -11.48
CA THR A 757 3.69 -4.28 -12.11
C THR A 757 4.32 -4.38 -13.49
N PRO A 758 3.88 -3.58 -14.47
CA PRO A 758 4.56 -3.46 -15.74
C PRO A 758 6.00 -2.94 -15.55
N GLN A 759 6.96 -3.51 -16.29
CA GLN A 759 8.34 -3.03 -16.28
C GLN A 759 8.50 -1.70 -17.04
N LYS A 760 7.60 -1.45 -17.99
CA LYS A 760 7.57 -0.25 -18.80
C LYS A 760 6.16 0.31 -18.88
N ALA A 761 6.01 1.61 -18.73
CA ALA A 761 4.72 2.29 -18.76
C ALA A 761 4.86 3.68 -19.41
N PHE A 762 3.91 4.01 -20.27
CA PHE A 762 3.86 5.28 -20.98
C PHE A 762 2.47 5.88 -20.83
N SER A 763 2.40 7.20 -20.65
CA SER A 763 1.14 7.94 -20.63
C SER A 763 1.32 9.25 -21.39
N LEU A 764 0.36 9.61 -22.22
CA LEU A 764 0.26 10.90 -22.87
C LEU A 764 -1.14 11.45 -22.69
N GLY A 765 -1.24 12.59 -22.04
CA GLY A 765 -2.50 13.27 -21.73
C GLY A 765 -2.61 14.64 -22.37
N LEU A 766 -3.84 15.01 -22.73
CA LEU A 766 -4.21 16.35 -23.16
C LEU A 766 -5.35 16.85 -22.28
N LYS A 767 -5.26 18.07 -21.78
CA LYS A 767 -6.30 18.69 -20.97
C LYS A 767 -6.56 20.11 -21.41
N TYR A 768 -7.82 20.38 -21.73
CA TYR A 768 -8.32 21.72 -22.03
C TYR A 768 -9.03 22.29 -20.80
N ASN A 769 -8.63 23.46 -20.33
CA ASN A 769 -9.24 24.20 -19.24
C ASN A 769 -9.87 25.49 -19.79
N SER A 770 -11.20 25.54 -19.77
CA SER A 770 -11.94 26.72 -20.25
C SER A 770 -11.93 27.86 -19.22
N PRO A 771 -11.80 29.13 -19.66
CA PRO A 771 -12.03 30.28 -18.80
C PRO A 771 -13.43 30.33 -18.18
N LYS A 772 -14.39 29.53 -18.68
CA LYS A 772 -15.75 29.40 -18.14
C LYS A 772 -15.90 28.29 -17.13
N TYR A 773 -14.79 27.88 -16.45
CA TYR A 773 -14.73 26.91 -15.36
C TYR A 773 -15.23 25.50 -15.71
N TRP A 774 -15.04 25.06 -16.94
CA TRP A 774 -15.17 23.66 -17.33
C TRP A 774 -13.87 23.15 -17.94
N TRP A 775 -13.67 21.86 -17.88
CA TRP A 775 -12.47 21.22 -18.42
C TRP A 775 -12.83 19.88 -19.02
N VAL A 776 -12.00 19.44 -19.93
CA VAL A 776 -12.03 18.11 -20.53
C VAL A 776 -10.59 17.63 -20.72
N GLY A 777 -10.35 16.37 -20.44
CA GLY A 777 -9.06 15.74 -20.64
C GLY A 777 -9.21 14.32 -21.16
N ALA A 778 -8.17 13.84 -21.82
CA ALA A 778 -8.02 12.45 -22.24
C ALA A 778 -6.56 12.03 -22.09
N SER A 779 -6.32 10.76 -21.76
CA SER A 779 -4.99 10.18 -21.67
C SER A 779 -4.95 8.82 -22.35
N ALA A 780 -3.87 8.56 -23.08
CA ALA A 780 -3.53 7.28 -23.68
C ALA A 780 -2.40 6.64 -22.87
N ASN A 781 -2.61 5.40 -22.42
CA ASN A 781 -1.69 4.68 -21.55
C ASN A 781 -1.27 3.38 -22.22
N TYR A 782 0.03 3.08 -22.20
CA TYR A 782 0.59 1.85 -22.76
C TYR A 782 1.49 1.16 -21.73
N LEU A 783 1.18 -0.10 -21.44
CA LEU A 783 1.79 -0.90 -20.38
C LEU A 783 2.44 -2.13 -21.00
N MET A 784 3.70 -2.40 -20.65
CA MET A 784 4.50 -3.45 -21.27
C MET A 784 5.28 -4.27 -20.24
N ASP A 785 5.62 -5.50 -20.65
CA ASP A 785 6.52 -6.39 -19.91
C ASP A 785 6.03 -6.67 -18.47
N GLN A 786 4.78 -7.09 -18.37
CA GLN A 786 4.21 -7.59 -17.11
C GLN A 786 4.34 -9.11 -17.03
N TYR A 787 4.65 -9.63 -15.84
CA TYR A 787 4.94 -11.05 -15.63
C TYR A 787 4.05 -11.65 -14.53
N LEU A 788 3.77 -12.94 -14.69
CA LEU A 788 3.07 -13.75 -13.70
C LEU A 788 3.96 -14.01 -12.49
N ASP A 789 3.36 -14.01 -11.31
CA ASP A 789 4.03 -14.45 -10.08
C ASP A 789 4.23 -15.96 -10.11
N PHE A 790 5.42 -16.41 -9.71
CA PHE A 790 5.85 -17.81 -9.85
C PHE A 790 5.78 -18.57 -8.52
N SER A 791 5.63 -19.90 -8.61
CA SER A 791 5.82 -20.80 -7.47
C SER A 791 7.32 -21.12 -7.32
N ALA A 792 7.92 -20.73 -6.19
CA ALA A 792 9.35 -20.93 -5.95
C ALA A 792 9.71 -22.42 -5.88
N LEU A 793 8.83 -23.22 -5.29
CA LEU A 793 8.99 -24.67 -5.19
C LEU A 793 9.22 -25.31 -6.58
N ASN A 794 8.44 -24.89 -7.59
CA ASN A 794 8.53 -25.41 -8.95
C ASN A 794 9.85 -25.03 -9.66
N LYS A 795 10.66 -24.15 -9.06
CA LYS A 795 11.94 -23.69 -9.63
C LYS A 795 13.15 -24.28 -8.91
N THR A 796 12.93 -25.23 -7.96
CA THR A 796 14.01 -25.91 -7.23
C THR A 796 14.47 -27.20 -7.92
N ALA A 797 15.71 -27.62 -7.69
CA ALA A 797 16.19 -28.91 -8.17
C ALA A 797 15.39 -30.10 -7.58
N ALA A 798 14.89 -29.96 -6.36
CA ALA A 798 14.08 -30.97 -5.69
C ALA A 798 12.80 -31.34 -6.47
N MET A 799 12.26 -30.41 -7.27
CA MET A 799 11.11 -30.68 -8.14
C MET A 799 11.43 -31.76 -9.18
N TYR A 800 12.65 -31.84 -9.65
CA TYR A 800 13.12 -32.73 -10.74
C TYR A 800 13.81 -34.00 -10.23
N THR A 801 13.94 -34.13 -8.91
CA THR A 801 14.62 -35.23 -8.25
C THR A 801 13.61 -36.16 -7.58
N ASN A 802 13.67 -37.44 -7.85
CA ASN A 802 12.83 -38.41 -7.16
C ASN A 802 13.26 -38.53 -5.69
N PRO A 803 12.38 -38.22 -4.72
CA PRO A 803 12.76 -38.22 -3.32
C PRO A 803 13.06 -39.58 -2.73
N LEU A 804 12.69 -40.69 -3.44
CA LEU A 804 12.97 -42.06 -3.00
C LEU A 804 14.36 -42.56 -3.41
N THR A 805 14.84 -42.14 -4.59
CA THR A 805 16.13 -42.60 -5.15
C THR A 805 17.21 -41.55 -5.11
N ASN A 806 16.87 -40.28 -4.90
CA ASN A 806 17.73 -39.10 -5.06
C ASN A 806 18.32 -38.91 -6.48
N ASP A 807 17.76 -39.62 -7.48
CA ASP A 807 18.11 -39.44 -8.88
C ASP A 807 17.12 -38.52 -9.59
N PRO A 808 17.49 -37.86 -10.70
CA PRO A 808 16.54 -37.18 -11.55
C PRO A 808 15.41 -38.12 -12.00
N TYR A 809 14.19 -37.61 -12.07
CA TYR A 809 13.10 -38.40 -12.70
C TYR A 809 13.45 -38.77 -14.15
N GLU A 810 12.90 -39.90 -14.61
CA GLU A 810 13.02 -40.27 -16.00
C GLU A 810 12.44 -39.17 -16.92
N GLY A 811 13.16 -38.87 -18.01
CA GLY A 811 12.76 -37.82 -18.96
C GLY A 811 13.15 -36.38 -18.56
N VAL A 812 13.80 -36.17 -17.45
CA VAL A 812 14.34 -34.86 -17.08
C VAL A 812 15.53 -34.51 -17.97
N THR A 813 15.41 -33.47 -18.76
CA THR A 813 16.49 -32.88 -19.56
C THR A 813 16.62 -31.39 -19.30
N PRO A 814 17.80 -30.79 -19.57
CA PRO A 814 17.95 -29.34 -19.40
C PRO A 814 16.95 -28.51 -20.21
N GLU A 815 16.57 -28.98 -21.40
CA GLU A 815 15.61 -28.30 -22.27
C GLU A 815 14.20 -28.32 -21.68
N ILE A 816 13.79 -29.47 -21.12
CA ILE A 816 12.49 -29.61 -20.44
C ILE A 816 12.46 -28.74 -19.17
N ILE A 817 13.54 -28.75 -18.38
CA ILE A 817 13.65 -27.86 -17.22
C ILE A 817 13.49 -26.40 -17.66
N GLN A 818 14.21 -25.97 -18.69
CA GLN A 818 14.11 -24.59 -19.20
C GLN A 818 12.71 -24.25 -19.68
N GLN A 819 12.01 -25.16 -20.32
CA GLN A 819 10.62 -24.97 -20.76
C GLN A 819 9.68 -24.81 -19.56
N LEU A 820 9.75 -25.71 -18.57
CA LEU A 820 8.88 -25.74 -17.39
C LEU A 820 9.15 -24.60 -16.40
N THR A 821 10.38 -24.08 -16.39
CA THR A 821 10.76 -22.96 -15.52
C THR A 821 10.61 -21.59 -16.18
N ARG A 822 10.22 -21.52 -17.44
CA ARG A 822 10.06 -20.24 -18.14
C ARG A 822 8.98 -19.39 -17.47
N GLN A 823 9.33 -18.16 -17.07
CA GLN A 823 8.38 -17.22 -16.50
C GLN A 823 7.36 -16.75 -17.55
N THR A 824 6.08 -16.80 -17.22
CA THR A 824 5.00 -16.34 -18.09
C THR A 824 4.99 -14.81 -18.18
N LYS A 825 5.06 -14.29 -19.40
CA LYS A 825 4.88 -12.87 -19.72
C LYS A 825 3.46 -12.65 -20.25
N PHE A 826 2.80 -11.58 -19.78
CA PHE A 826 1.50 -11.16 -20.32
C PHE A 826 1.66 -10.25 -21.55
N ASP A 827 0.60 -10.15 -22.33
CA ASP A 827 0.53 -9.27 -23.48
C ASP A 827 0.56 -7.80 -23.08
N ASP A 828 1.20 -6.99 -23.90
CA ASP A 828 1.25 -5.55 -23.72
C ASP A 828 -0.15 -4.93 -23.93
N GLN A 829 -0.48 -3.89 -23.17
CA GLN A 829 -1.84 -3.35 -23.09
C GLN A 829 -1.90 -1.86 -23.39
N PHE A 830 -2.94 -1.47 -24.13
CA PHE A 830 -3.26 -0.10 -24.41
C PHE A 830 -4.59 0.29 -23.77
N MET A 831 -4.61 1.42 -23.04
CA MET A 831 -5.77 1.93 -22.33
C MET A 831 -6.00 3.40 -22.66
N LEU A 832 -7.24 3.78 -22.86
CA LEU A 832 -7.66 5.17 -23.09
C LEU A 832 -8.57 5.63 -21.95
N ASN A 833 -8.25 6.76 -21.33
CA ASN A 833 -9.06 7.37 -20.27
C ASN A 833 -9.56 8.75 -20.71
N ALA A 834 -10.68 9.20 -20.15
CA ALA A 834 -11.14 10.57 -20.30
C ALA A 834 -11.75 11.10 -19.00
N ASN A 835 -11.69 12.40 -18.84
CA ASN A 835 -12.29 13.09 -17.71
C ASN A 835 -12.84 14.45 -18.14
N ALA A 836 -13.88 14.89 -17.45
CA ALA A 836 -14.49 16.20 -17.68
C ALA A 836 -15.09 16.73 -16.40
N GLY A 837 -15.26 18.03 -16.32
CA GLY A 837 -15.94 18.63 -15.18
C GLY A 837 -16.29 20.08 -15.39
N LYS A 838 -17.15 20.58 -14.50
CA LYS A 838 -17.57 21.99 -14.48
C LYS A 838 -17.82 22.44 -13.05
N SER A 839 -17.37 23.64 -12.76
CA SER A 839 -17.62 24.30 -11.49
C SER A 839 -18.52 25.52 -11.68
N PHE A 840 -19.33 25.79 -10.66
CA PHE A 840 -20.27 26.89 -10.61
C PHE A 840 -20.05 27.67 -9.31
N LEU A 841 -20.10 28.98 -9.39
CA LEU A 841 -20.14 29.86 -8.24
C LEU A 841 -21.54 30.51 -8.17
N ILE A 842 -22.28 30.20 -7.10
CA ILE A 842 -23.66 30.71 -6.90
C ILE A 842 -23.66 31.46 -5.56
N GLY A 843 -23.43 32.77 -5.62
CA GLY A 843 -23.20 33.57 -4.40
C GLY A 843 -21.97 33.07 -3.64
N LYS A 844 -22.13 32.64 -2.38
CA LYS A 844 -21.09 32.07 -1.55
C LYS A 844 -20.89 30.55 -1.74
N TYR A 845 -21.79 29.92 -2.47
CA TYR A 845 -21.77 28.47 -2.68
C TYR A 845 -20.93 28.11 -3.91
N ARG A 846 -20.09 27.12 -3.74
CA ARG A 846 -19.29 26.54 -4.82
C ARG A 846 -19.78 25.12 -5.08
N MET A 847 -20.30 24.89 -6.26
CA MET A 847 -20.78 23.57 -6.70
C MET A 847 -19.94 23.09 -7.87
N GLY A 848 -19.66 21.80 -7.94
CA GLY A 848 -18.96 21.20 -9.08
C GLY A 848 -19.48 19.82 -9.40
N ILE A 849 -19.34 19.47 -10.66
CA ILE A 849 -19.58 18.12 -11.18
C ILE A 849 -18.36 17.68 -11.96
N SER A 850 -17.94 16.45 -11.76
CA SER A 850 -16.86 15.82 -12.53
C SER A 850 -17.21 14.38 -12.88
N VAL A 851 -16.72 13.93 -14.02
CA VAL A 851 -16.84 12.56 -14.52
C VAL A 851 -15.48 12.11 -14.99
N SER A 852 -15.06 10.92 -14.57
CA SER A 852 -13.87 10.23 -15.09
C SER A 852 -14.30 8.86 -15.62
N VAL A 853 -13.79 8.51 -16.79
CA VAL A 853 -14.00 7.20 -17.43
C VAL A 853 -12.63 6.60 -17.71
N ASN A 854 -12.36 5.44 -17.15
CA ASN A 854 -11.12 4.70 -17.42
C ASN A 854 -11.43 3.55 -18.38
N ASN A 855 -10.44 3.20 -19.19
CA ASN A 855 -10.52 2.11 -20.16
C ASN A 855 -11.74 2.23 -21.08
N ILE A 856 -11.86 3.37 -21.79
CA ILE A 856 -12.99 3.68 -22.68
C ILE A 856 -13.15 2.63 -23.78
N LEU A 857 -12.05 2.01 -24.20
CA LEU A 857 -12.03 0.97 -25.22
C LEU A 857 -12.55 -0.38 -24.73
N ASN A 858 -12.90 -0.49 -23.45
CA ASN A 858 -13.38 -1.70 -22.79
C ASN A 858 -12.42 -2.90 -22.97
N ASN A 859 -11.11 -2.66 -22.89
CA ASN A 859 -10.12 -3.72 -22.96
C ASN A 859 -10.19 -4.58 -21.67
N ARG A 860 -10.68 -5.80 -21.80
CA ARG A 860 -10.83 -6.79 -20.73
C ARG A 860 -9.73 -7.86 -20.74
N ASN A 861 -8.72 -7.73 -21.60
CA ASN A 861 -7.63 -8.69 -21.70
C ASN A 861 -6.46 -8.34 -20.76
N TYR A 862 -6.52 -7.19 -20.09
CA TYR A 862 -5.49 -6.80 -19.14
C TYR A 862 -5.58 -7.66 -17.88
N VAL A 863 -4.50 -8.42 -17.63
CA VAL A 863 -4.34 -9.22 -16.41
C VAL A 863 -3.80 -8.29 -15.32
N THR A 864 -4.61 -8.03 -14.30
CA THR A 864 -4.24 -7.13 -13.20
C THR A 864 -3.38 -7.82 -12.16
N GLY A 865 -3.38 -9.17 -12.14
CA GLY A 865 -2.58 -9.99 -11.25
C GLY A 865 -2.81 -11.46 -11.50
N GLY A 866 -2.02 -12.29 -10.85
CA GLY A 866 -2.13 -13.73 -10.92
C GLY A 866 -0.89 -14.44 -10.40
N PHE A 867 -1.02 -15.73 -10.17
CA PHE A 867 0.03 -16.55 -9.61
C PHE A 867 0.00 -17.98 -10.15
N GLU A 868 1.16 -18.62 -10.25
CA GLU A 868 1.28 -20.04 -10.51
C GLU A 868 0.75 -20.84 -9.31
N GLN A 869 -0.02 -21.90 -9.54
CA GLN A 869 -0.46 -22.78 -8.48
C GLN A 869 0.65 -23.77 -8.10
N GLY A 870 1.06 -23.82 -6.84
CA GLY A 870 2.03 -24.78 -6.30
C GLY A 870 1.48 -26.19 -6.07
N ARG A 871 0.36 -26.57 -6.72
CA ARG A 871 -0.33 -27.85 -6.48
C ARG A 871 0.29 -29.04 -7.17
N ALA A 872 0.93 -28.85 -8.31
CA ALA A 872 1.73 -29.89 -8.95
C ALA A 872 3.04 -30.01 -8.19
N ALA A 873 3.18 -31.09 -7.39
CA ALA A 873 4.22 -31.20 -6.37
C ALA A 873 5.50 -31.92 -6.86
N ASN A 874 5.53 -32.44 -8.09
CA ASN A 874 6.66 -33.16 -8.65
C ASN A 874 6.73 -33.07 -10.17
N PHE A 875 7.89 -33.41 -10.73
CA PHE A 875 8.16 -33.32 -12.16
C PHE A 875 7.14 -34.05 -13.06
N PRO A 876 6.74 -35.31 -12.80
CA PRO A 876 5.74 -35.97 -13.63
C PRO A 876 4.43 -35.20 -13.73
N GLN A 877 3.94 -34.66 -12.62
CA GLN A 877 2.70 -33.89 -12.58
C GLN A 877 2.84 -32.55 -13.32
N VAL A 878 3.94 -31.83 -13.11
CA VAL A 878 4.19 -30.57 -13.80
C VAL A 878 4.34 -30.78 -15.31
N LEU A 879 5.02 -31.87 -15.72
CA LEU A 879 5.18 -32.21 -17.13
C LEU A 879 3.82 -32.56 -17.77
N GLU A 880 3.04 -33.41 -17.10
CA GLU A 880 1.70 -33.75 -17.55
C GLU A 880 0.82 -32.51 -17.72
N GLU A 881 0.77 -31.61 -16.71
CA GLU A 881 0.04 -30.37 -16.78
C GLU A 881 0.50 -29.46 -17.94
N SER A 882 1.80 -29.38 -18.18
CA SER A 882 2.36 -28.56 -19.27
C SER A 882 2.01 -29.07 -20.67
N GLN A 883 1.70 -30.37 -20.80
CA GLN A 883 1.33 -31.02 -22.07
C GLN A 883 -0.18 -30.98 -22.33
N ARG A 884 -0.98 -30.60 -21.30
CA ARG A 884 -2.44 -30.48 -21.48
C ARG A 884 -2.80 -29.26 -22.29
N GLN A 885 -3.75 -29.38 -23.19
CA GLN A 885 -4.32 -28.23 -23.90
C GLN A 885 -4.98 -27.26 -22.91
N THR A 886 -5.63 -27.80 -21.88
CA THR A 886 -6.26 -27.04 -20.81
C THR A 886 -5.81 -27.62 -19.47
N PRO A 887 -4.79 -27.01 -18.82
CA PRO A 887 -4.31 -27.46 -17.52
C PRO A 887 -5.30 -27.13 -16.41
N TYR A 888 -5.64 -28.09 -15.54
CA TYR A 888 -6.51 -27.83 -14.39
C TYR A 888 -5.79 -27.18 -13.21
N PHE A 889 -4.45 -27.25 -13.16
CA PHE A 889 -3.61 -26.47 -12.25
C PHE A 889 -2.96 -25.26 -12.95
N GLY A 890 -3.58 -24.77 -14.03
CA GLY A 890 -3.15 -23.53 -14.69
C GLY A 890 -3.13 -22.34 -13.71
N PRO A 891 -2.43 -21.26 -14.06
CA PRO A 891 -2.35 -20.10 -13.19
C PRO A 891 -3.73 -19.51 -12.88
N LYS A 892 -3.90 -19.03 -11.66
CA LYS A 892 -5.07 -18.24 -11.27
C LYS A 892 -4.81 -16.77 -11.57
N LEU A 893 -5.77 -16.12 -12.21
CA LEU A 893 -5.64 -14.76 -12.75
C LEU A 893 -6.76 -13.86 -12.25
N TRP A 894 -6.50 -12.55 -12.22
CA TRP A 894 -7.51 -11.49 -12.15
C TRP A 894 -7.42 -10.65 -13.41
N TYR A 895 -8.56 -10.32 -13.98
CA TYR A 895 -8.66 -9.45 -15.15
C TYR A 895 -9.19 -8.06 -14.78
N ASP A 896 -8.82 -7.06 -15.58
CA ASP A 896 -9.41 -5.73 -15.51
C ASP A 896 -10.92 -5.78 -15.79
N ARG A 897 -11.66 -4.90 -15.13
CA ARG A 897 -13.11 -4.84 -15.20
C ARG A 897 -13.66 -4.26 -16.50
N GLY A 898 -12.80 -3.80 -17.40
CA GLY A 898 -13.15 -3.06 -18.59
C GLY A 898 -13.47 -1.60 -18.28
N THR A 899 -14.45 -1.03 -18.97
CA THR A 899 -14.81 0.39 -18.80
C THR A 899 -15.37 0.66 -17.40
N THR A 900 -14.68 1.52 -16.65
CA THR A 900 -15.12 1.99 -15.34
C THR A 900 -15.30 3.49 -15.34
N PHE A 901 -16.25 3.97 -14.56
CA PHE A 901 -16.52 5.41 -14.42
C PHE A 901 -16.63 5.83 -12.96
N PHE A 902 -16.40 7.10 -12.74
CA PHE A 902 -16.61 7.77 -11.46
C PHE A 902 -17.19 9.15 -11.70
N THR A 903 -18.38 9.41 -11.17
CA THR A 903 -19.04 10.72 -11.20
C THR A 903 -19.08 11.30 -9.79
N ASN A 904 -18.73 12.57 -9.66
CA ASN A 904 -18.73 13.25 -8.37
C ASN A 904 -19.43 14.61 -8.50
N VAL A 905 -20.31 14.90 -7.55
CA VAL A 905 -20.95 16.21 -7.36
C VAL A 905 -20.59 16.70 -5.98
N TYR A 906 -20.16 17.95 -5.87
CA TYR A 906 -19.82 18.53 -4.58
C TYR A 906 -20.42 19.92 -4.41
N LEU A 907 -20.67 20.27 -3.16
CA LEU A 907 -21.10 21.59 -2.71
C LEU A 907 -20.23 22.04 -1.55
N ARG A 908 -19.68 23.25 -1.64
CA ARG A 908 -18.84 23.85 -0.58
C ARG A 908 -19.30 25.25 -0.26
N PHE A 909 -19.27 25.61 1.03
CA PHE A 909 -19.66 26.95 1.51
C PHE A 909 -19.07 27.30 2.86
#